data_cc963b968a52a4a7c20f651bd17ef9ae
#
_entry.id   cc963b968a52a4a7c20f651bd17ef9ae
#
_cell.length_a   1.000
_cell.length_b   1.000
_cell.length_c   1.000
_cell.angle_alpha   90.00
_cell.angle_beta   90.00
_cell.angle_gamma   90.00
#
_symmetry.space_group_name_H-M   'P 1'
#
loop_
_entity.id
_entity.type
_entity.pdbx_description
1 polymer ?
#
loop_
_entity_poly.entity_id
_entity_poly.type
_entity_poly.pdbx_seq_one_letter_code
_entity_poly.pdbx_strand_id
1 'polypeptide(L)'
;MKVIKRSGTTQEYDGKKITSAMQKAFDSVGQTCRQEVLRDLLSQVEQNLGEGPHTVEAIQDMVERILMANGYYDVAKSYILYRQKRTELRSARMELADAVKEEGFGKILLEIQRDFPEEEYGLHLLYNKFSGFRKSDLTIHEILNALIKAAVELTTSEAPKWEYIAARFLNYQFGLELAQELKKRGIGSFYDKLRYLTDKELYGAYVLERYSRQEIEQAEAFLDPQRDKLFTYAGLDLLLKRYVIRSHHGAPLETPQEMYLGIALHLAMEEKENRMDWVKRFYDMLSRMEVTMATPTLSNARKPYHQLSSCFIDTVPDDLTGIYRSIDNFAQVSKFGGGMGLYFGKVRATGSSIRGFDGAAGGVIRWIKLVNDTAVAVDQLGMRQGAVAVYLDAWHKDLPEFLQLRTNNGDDRMKAHDVFPAVCYPDLFWKLAEEDLNHEWHLLCPHDVLTVKGYALEDFYGEEWERRYLDCVRDPRIPKRTVTVKDIVRLVLKSAVETGTPFAFNRDTVNRANPNGHRGIIYCSNLCTEIAQNMAPIESVSTEIRTGEGDTVVVTTTRPGELVVCNLASLVLGNIPVEDDSYLHELVGTVVRALDNVIDLNFYPLPYAKITNRRYRSIGLGVSGYHHMLARRGISWESEEHLAFVDKVFERINHAAIEASTELSREKGCYDFFEGSDWQTGAYFKKRGYDTPEWKELADKVAAQGMRNAYLLAVAPTSSTSILAGTTAGLDPIMKRFFLEEKKGSMLPRVAPELSIKTYWYYKNAHLIDQRWSVRACGVRQRHIDQAQSVNLYITNDYTMRQVLELYLLAWRSGVKTIYYVRSRSLEVEECESCAS
;
A
#
# COMPACT_ATOMS: atom_id res chain seq x y z
N MET A 1 22.81 -51.03 27.50
CA MET A 1 23.74 -49.88 27.44
C MET A 1 22.96 -48.60 27.74
N LYS A 2 23.50 -47.66 28.54
CA LYS A 2 22.86 -46.35 28.86
C LYS A 2 23.71 -45.23 28.34
N VAL A 3 23.05 -44.15 27.91
CA VAL A 3 23.69 -42.93 27.38
C VAL A 3 23.53 -41.80 28.40
N ILE A 4 24.65 -41.23 28.84
CA ILE A 4 24.66 -39.99 29.62
C ILE A 4 24.56 -38.84 28.68
N LYS A 5 23.42 -38.13 28.72
CA LYS A 5 23.23 -36.92 27.95
C LYS A 5 24.14 -35.81 28.48
N ARG A 6 24.40 -34.82 27.65
CA ARG A 6 25.18 -33.63 28.04
C ARG A 6 24.52 -32.81 29.17
N SER A 7 23.21 -32.99 29.38
CA SER A 7 22.49 -32.46 30.57
C SER A 7 22.74 -33.23 31.90
N GLY A 8 23.58 -34.29 31.88
CA GLY A 8 23.77 -35.20 33.03
C GLY A 8 22.68 -36.24 33.19
N THR A 9 21.58 -36.19 32.46
CA THR A 9 20.50 -37.20 32.55
C THR A 9 20.86 -38.45 31.76
N THR A 10 20.41 -39.60 32.23
CA THR A 10 20.67 -40.89 31.61
C THR A 10 19.46 -41.34 30.80
N GLN A 11 19.69 -41.86 29.59
CA GLN A 11 18.67 -42.41 28.69
C GLN A 11 19.10 -43.80 28.18
N GLU A 12 18.14 -44.64 27.80
CA GLU A 12 18.42 -45.90 27.11
C GLU A 12 19.12 -45.63 25.75
N TYR A 13 20.06 -46.47 25.41
CA TYR A 13 20.81 -46.40 24.15
C TYR A 13 19.92 -46.75 22.95
N ASP A 14 20.09 -46.00 21.90
CA ASP A 14 19.36 -46.17 20.65
C ASP A 14 20.32 -46.13 19.45
N GLY A 15 20.68 -47.32 18.96
CA GLY A 15 21.60 -47.48 17.83
C GLY A 15 21.08 -46.90 16.51
N LYS A 16 19.77 -46.72 16.36
CA LYS A 16 19.18 -46.09 15.16
C LYS A 16 19.62 -44.65 14.96
N LYS A 17 19.92 -43.95 16.05
CA LYS A 17 20.44 -42.57 15.96
C LYS A 17 21.84 -42.52 15.39
N ILE A 18 22.67 -43.52 15.69
CA ILE A 18 24.03 -43.64 15.20
C ILE A 18 24.03 -44.03 13.72
N THR A 19 23.23 -45.03 13.34
CA THR A 19 23.10 -45.43 11.92
C THR A 19 22.57 -44.30 11.07
N SER A 20 21.58 -43.54 11.54
CA SER A 20 21.06 -42.39 10.86
C SER A 20 22.12 -41.29 10.68
N ALA A 21 22.96 -41.06 11.68
CA ALA A 21 24.04 -40.04 11.59
C ALA A 21 25.15 -40.51 10.62
N MET A 22 25.53 -41.78 10.64
CA MET A 22 26.47 -42.36 9.67
C MET A 22 25.92 -42.31 8.25
N GLN A 23 24.64 -42.69 8.03
CA GLN A 23 24.00 -42.61 6.70
C GLN A 23 24.07 -41.21 6.14
N LYS A 24 23.74 -40.21 6.94
CA LYS A 24 23.83 -38.82 6.52
C LYS A 24 25.24 -38.39 6.14
N ALA A 25 26.25 -38.92 6.82
CA ALA A 25 27.67 -38.65 6.47
C ALA A 25 28.06 -39.29 5.13
N PHE A 26 27.58 -40.53 4.86
CA PHE A 26 27.76 -41.17 3.56
C PHE A 26 27.06 -40.41 2.44
N ASP A 27 25.81 -40.03 2.65
CA ASP A 27 24.99 -39.26 1.68
C ASP A 27 25.66 -37.93 1.33
N SER A 28 26.25 -37.26 2.32
CA SER A 28 26.89 -35.93 2.14
C SER A 28 28.15 -35.96 1.26
N VAL A 29 28.80 -37.10 1.16
CA VAL A 29 29.96 -37.30 0.25
C VAL A 29 29.58 -38.01 -1.04
N GLY A 30 28.28 -38.18 -1.33
CA GLY A 30 27.76 -38.83 -2.52
C GLY A 30 28.02 -40.35 -2.59
N GLN A 31 28.33 -40.98 -1.43
CA GLN A 31 28.55 -42.43 -1.36
C GLN A 31 27.29 -43.15 -0.90
N THR A 32 26.79 -44.06 -1.70
CA THR A 32 25.65 -44.90 -1.32
C THR A 32 26.13 -46.01 -0.37
N CYS A 33 25.61 -45.99 0.85
CA CYS A 33 25.93 -47.02 1.84
C CYS A 33 24.81 -48.06 1.92
N ARG A 34 25.18 -49.37 1.80
CA ARG A 34 24.23 -50.49 1.99
C ARG A 34 23.90 -50.62 3.47
N GLN A 35 22.66 -51.02 3.76
CA GLN A 35 22.18 -51.18 5.15
C GLN A 35 22.99 -52.23 5.95
N GLU A 36 23.53 -53.23 5.26
CA GLU A 36 24.41 -54.25 5.84
C GLU A 36 25.70 -53.60 6.39
N VAL A 37 26.33 -52.72 5.64
CA VAL A 37 27.54 -51.98 6.06
C VAL A 37 27.27 -51.10 7.26
N LEU A 38 26.15 -50.40 7.28
CA LEU A 38 25.76 -49.59 8.45
C LEU A 38 25.51 -50.38 9.72
N ARG A 39 24.94 -51.60 9.58
CA ARG A 39 24.78 -52.52 10.69
C ARG A 39 26.11 -53.07 11.21
N ASP A 40 27.03 -53.43 10.31
CA ASP A 40 28.36 -53.87 10.68
C ASP A 40 29.16 -52.79 11.40
N LEU A 41 29.17 -51.55 10.85
CA LEU A 41 29.77 -50.38 11.50
C LEU A 41 29.17 -50.10 12.90
N LEU A 42 27.86 -50.18 13.02
CA LEU A 42 27.18 -50.02 14.32
C LEU A 42 27.60 -51.11 15.30
N SER A 43 27.67 -52.38 14.87
CA SER A 43 28.10 -53.51 15.71
C SER A 43 29.56 -53.30 16.18
N GLN A 44 30.44 -52.80 15.31
CA GLN A 44 31.82 -52.45 15.70
C GLN A 44 31.86 -51.33 16.74
N VAL A 45 31.00 -50.28 16.60
CA VAL A 45 30.90 -49.21 17.59
C VAL A 45 30.42 -49.76 18.94
N GLU A 46 29.41 -50.60 18.94
CA GLU A 46 28.84 -51.18 20.16
C GLU A 46 29.83 -52.14 20.88
N GLN A 47 30.56 -52.98 20.12
CA GLN A 47 31.57 -53.85 20.68
C GLN A 47 32.74 -53.10 21.32
N ASN A 48 33.20 -51.99 20.70
CA ASN A 48 34.30 -51.17 21.20
C ASN A 48 33.92 -50.25 22.37
N LEU A 49 32.64 -49.90 22.50
CA LEU A 49 32.10 -49.16 23.65
C LEU A 49 31.98 -50.04 24.90
N GLY A 50 31.57 -51.35 24.72
CA GLY A 50 31.35 -52.26 25.82
C GLY A 50 30.07 -52.00 26.64
N GLU A 51 29.88 -52.79 27.74
CA GLU A 51 28.73 -52.66 28.63
C GLU A 51 28.99 -51.55 29.68
N GLY A 52 28.23 -50.45 29.59
CA GLY A 52 28.30 -49.34 30.55
C GLY A 52 27.56 -48.09 30.15
N PRO A 53 27.44 -47.08 31.01
CA PRO A 53 26.94 -45.79 30.67
C PRO A 53 28.05 -45.00 29.92
N HIS A 54 27.78 -44.59 28.69
CA HIS A 54 28.72 -43.80 27.88
C HIS A 54 28.16 -42.38 27.63
N THR A 55 29.05 -41.41 27.56
CA THR A 55 28.68 -40.05 27.18
C THR A 55 28.40 -39.97 25.66
N VAL A 56 27.61 -39.04 25.26
CA VAL A 56 27.34 -38.79 23.81
C VAL A 56 28.66 -38.54 23.06
N GLU A 57 29.62 -37.85 23.67
CA GLU A 57 30.96 -37.57 23.14
C GLU A 57 31.75 -38.86 22.90
N ALA A 58 31.83 -39.74 23.90
CA ALA A 58 32.52 -41.02 23.77
C ALA A 58 31.95 -41.91 22.62
N ILE A 59 30.64 -41.90 22.49
CA ILE A 59 29.97 -42.60 21.37
C ILE A 59 30.35 -42.02 20.03
N GLN A 60 30.35 -40.68 19.92
CA GLN A 60 30.70 -39.96 18.69
C GLN A 60 32.19 -40.17 18.31
N ASP A 61 33.09 -40.11 19.29
CA ASP A 61 34.51 -40.37 19.07
C ASP A 61 34.74 -41.82 18.60
N MET A 62 33.96 -42.75 19.10
CA MET A 62 34.02 -44.14 18.64
C MET A 62 33.53 -44.29 17.20
N VAL A 63 32.42 -43.66 16.83
CA VAL A 63 31.95 -43.64 15.43
C VAL A 63 33.00 -43.09 14.47
N GLU A 64 33.68 -42.02 14.81
CA GLU A 64 34.77 -41.43 14.06
C GLU A 64 35.93 -42.43 13.83
N ARG A 65 36.36 -43.09 14.94
CA ARG A 65 37.42 -44.12 14.88
C ARG A 65 37.06 -45.30 14.01
N ILE A 66 35.82 -45.79 14.10
CA ILE A 66 35.35 -46.93 13.34
C ILE A 66 35.25 -46.61 11.86
N LEU A 67 34.72 -45.42 11.51
CA LEU A 67 34.69 -44.96 10.10
C LEU A 67 36.10 -44.89 9.51
N MET A 68 37.07 -44.34 10.26
CA MET A 68 38.47 -44.27 9.83
C MET A 68 39.13 -45.62 9.70
N ALA A 69 38.90 -46.51 10.71
CA ALA A 69 39.46 -47.84 10.71
C ALA A 69 38.98 -48.72 9.56
N ASN A 70 37.77 -48.47 9.07
CA ASN A 70 37.18 -49.14 7.91
C ASN A 70 37.48 -48.46 6.56
N GLY A 71 38.38 -47.46 6.56
CA GLY A 71 38.84 -46.79 5.31
C GLY A 71 37.85 -45.74 4.74
N TYR A 72 36.78 -45.38 5.47
CA TYR A 72 35.81 -44.38 5.07
C TYR A 72 36.28 -42.98 5.47
N TYR A 73 37.47 -42.57 5.00
CA TYR A 73 38.09 -41.30 5.43
C TYR A 73 37.29 -40.04 5.09
N ASP A 74 36.70 -39.95 3.89
CA ASP A 74 35.91 -38.82 3.49
C ASP A 74 34.59 -38.73 4.29
N VAL A 75 33.98 -39.90 4.58
CA VAL A 75 32.79 -40.00 5.41
C VAL A 75 33.10 -39.63 6.85
N ALA A 76 34.22 -40.09 7.41
CA ALA A 76 34.71 -39.72 8.73
C ALA A 76 34.96 -38.21 8.81
N LYS A 77 35.62 -37.63 7.83
CA LYS A 77 35.86 -36.19 7.74
C LYS A 77 34.52 -35.40 7.71
N SER A 78 33.56 -35.83 6.92
CA SER A 78 32.25 -35.21 6.87
C SER A 78 31.52 -35.32 8.20
N TYR A 79 31.58 -36.50 8.87
CA TYR A 79 30.98 -36.70 10.16
C TYR A 79 31.60 -35.80 11.25
N ILE A 80 32.92 -35.67 11.30
CA ILE A 80 33.67 -34.77 12.19
C ILE A 80 33.26 -33.33 11.99
N LEU A 81 33.28 -32.86 10.75
CA LEU A 81 32.88 -31.48 10.40
C LEU A 81 31.44 -31.18 10.80
N TYR A 82 30.51 -32.12 10.53
CA TYR A 82 29.11 -32.00 10.94
C TYR A 82 28.94 -31.96 12.46
N ARG A 83 29.69 -32.76 13.20
CA ARG A 83 29.70 -32.76 14.66
C ARG A 83 30.24 -31.45 15.23
N GLN A 84 31.36 -30.96 14.70
CA GLN A 84 31.94 -29.68 15.09
C GLN A 84 30.94 -28.56 14.89
N LYS A 85 30.36 -28.47 13.72
CA LYS A 85 29.35 -27.47 13.39
C LYS A 85 28.15 -27.50 14.32
N ARG A 86 27.62 -28.70 14.63
CA ARG A 86 26.51 -28.83 15.59
C ARG A 86 26.92 -28.42 17.02
N THR A 87 28.16 -28.59 17.38
CA THR A 87 28.67 -28.17 18.69
C THR A 87 28.76 -26.64 18.74
N GLU A 88 29.30 -26.01 17.71
CA GLU A 88 29.37 -24.56 17.58
C GLU A 88 27.97 -23.90 17.62
N LEU A 89 27.01 -24.42 16.85
CA LEU A 89 25.61 -23.95 16.87
C LEU A 89 24.96 -24.06 18.25
N ARG A 90 25.26 -25.13 18.97
CA ARG A 90 24.71 -25.33 20.31
C ARG A 90 25.37 -24.41 21.34
N SER A 91 26.69 -24.25 21.29
CA SER A 91 27.43 -23.32 22.13
C SER A 91 26.93 -21.90 21.91
N ALA A 92 26.85 -21.47 20.68
CA ALA A 92 26.33 -20.13 20.32
C ALA A 92 24.91 -19.90 20.85
N ARG A 93 24.03 -20.91 20.71
CA ARG A 93 22.66 -20.82 21.26
C ARG A 93 22.65 -20.70 22.77
N MET A 94 23.47 -21.49 23.48
CA MET A 94 23.54 -21.43 24.95
C MET A 94 24.08 -20.08 25.42
N GLU A 95 25.13 -19.57 24.80
CA GLU A 95 25.71 -18.27 25.13
C GLU A 95 24.76 -17.11 24.82
N LEU A 96 23.99 -17.18 23.73
CA LEU A 96 22.95 -16.20 23.44
C LEU A 96 21.80 -16.24 24.44
N ALA A 97 21.38 -17.44 24.85
CA ALA A 97 20.33 -17.61 25.87
C ALA A 97 20.81 -17.11 27.24
N ASP A 98 22.05 -17.44 27.63
CA ASP A 98 22.66 -16.98 28.87
C ASP A 98 22.89 -15.46 28.89
N ALA A 99 23.13 -14.84 27.75
CA ALA A 99 23.27 -13.39 27.64
C ALA A 99 21.95 -12.67 27.95
N VAL A 100 20.82 -13.15 27.44
CA VAL A 100 19.50 -12.54 27.62
C VAL A 100 18.91 -12.86 29.01
N LYS A 101 19.14 -14.07 29.52
CA LYS A 101 18.68 -14.57 30.85
C LYS A 101 17.17 -14.47 31.09
N GLU A 102 16.38 -14.51 30.02
CA GLU A 102 14.91 -14.49 30.09
C GLU A 102 14.33 -15.88 29.79
N GLU A 103 13.32 -16.25 30.58
CA GLU A 103 12.58 -17.47 30.37
C GLU A 103 11.84 -17.42 29.02
N GLY A 104 12.07 -18.43 28.18
CA GLY A 104 11.45 -18.52 26.86
C GLY A 104 12.33 -18.04 25.70
N PHE A 105 13.38 -17.23 25.90
CA PHE A 105 14.27 -16.81 24.82
C PHE A 105 14.97 -17.99 24.13
N GLY A 106 15.37 -19.00 24.90
CA GLY A 106 15.92 -20.24 24.36
C GLY A 106 14.98 -20.97 23.40
N LYS A 107 13.65 -20.86 23.57
CA LYS A 107 12.66 -21.45 22.67
C LYS A 107 12.67 -20.73 21.31
N ILE A 108 12.75 -19.41 21.31
CA ILE A 108 12.83 -18.60 20.08
C ILE A 108 14.09 -18.94 19.29
N LEU A 109 15.23 -19.11 19.94
CA LEU A 109 16.46 -19.52 19.27
C LEU A 109 16.32 -20.93 18.64
N LEU A 110 15.60 -21.86 19.30
CA LEU A 110 15.30 -23.17 18.74
C LEU A 110 14.36 -23.09 17.53
N GLU A 111 13.34 -22.24 17.60
CA GLU A 111 12.42 -22.00 16.47
C GLU A 111 13.17 -21.39 15.28
N ILE A 112 14.03 -20.40 15.51
CA ILE A 112 14.86 -19.81 14.46
C ILE A 112 15.73 -20.88 13.79
N GLN A 113 16.42 -21.74 14.55
CA GLN A 113 17.23 -22.82 13.98
C GLN A 113 16.41 -23.84 13.18
N ARG A 114 15.16 -24.07 13.55
CA ARG A 114 14.26 -24.98 12.84
C ARG A 114 13.73 -24.35 11.55
N ASP A 115 13.31 -23.09 11.63
CA ASP A 115 12.64 -22.37 10.54
C ASP A 115 13.67 -21.87 9.49
N PHE A 116 14.95 -21.70 9.87
CA PHE A 116 16.07 -21.29 9.02
C PHE A 116 17.25 -22.26 9.17
N PRO A 117 17.16 -23.47 8.59
CA PRO A 117 18.15 -24.53 8.76
C PRO A 117 19.41 -24.36 7.90
N GLU A 118 19.40 -23.44 6.92
CA GLU A 118 20.50 -23.20 5.99
C GLU A 118 21.72 -22.60 6.72
N GLU A 119 22.91 -22.86 6.20
CA GLU A 119 24.17 -22.52 6.86
C GLU A 119 24.39 -21.03 7.05
N GLU A 120 23.97 -20.25 6.08
CA GLU A 120 24.03 -18.78 6.07
C GLU A 120 23.17 -18.12 7.16
N TYR A 121 22.26 -18.88 7.84
CA TYR A 121 21.42 -18.41 8.94
C TYR A 121 21.79 -19.05 10.29
N GLY A 122 23.01 -19.59 10.39
CA GLY A 122 23.49 -20.23 11.61
C GLY A 122 23.67 -19.25 12.78
N LEU A 123 23.17 -19.64 13.97
CA LEU A 123 23.26 -18.81 15.19
C LEU A 123 24.71 -18.48 15.61
N HIS A 124 25.72 -19.25 15.15
CA HIS A 124 27.12 -18.92 15.39
C HIS A 124 27.54 -17.63 14.67
N LEU A 125 27.01 -17.35 13.48
CA LEU A 125 27.23 -16.09 12.76
C LEU A 125 26.64 -14.92 13.54
N LEU A 126 25.43 -15.08 14.06
CA LEU A 126 24.76 -14.09 14.90
C LEU A 126 25.58 -13.84 16.20
N TYR A 127 26.03 -14.91 16.87
CA TYR A 127 26.81 -14.80 18.08
C TYR A 127 28.14 -14.07 17.86
N ASN A 128 28.86 -14.41 16.78
CA ASN A 128 30.11 -13.77 16.42
C ASN A 128 29.91 -12.26 16.15
N LYS A 129 28.84 -11.89 15.48
CA LYS A 129 28.49 -10.50 15.21
C LYS A 129 28.07 -9.76 16.49
N PHE A 130 27.22 -10.38 17.30
CA PHE A 130 26.73 -9.85 18.57
C PHE A 130 27.87 -9.64 19.59
N SER A 131 28.82 -10.58 19.67
CA SER A 131 29.96 -10.49 20.60
C SER A 131 30.80 -9.22 20.38
N GLY A 132 30.84 -8.70 19.15
CA GLY A 132 31.49 -7.43 18.80
C GLY A 132 30.77 -6.19 19.37
N PHE A 133 29.49 -6.30 19.76
CA PHE A 133 28.72 -5.21 20.38
C PHE A 133 28.61 -5.34 21.90
N ARG A 134 29.05 -6.45 22.48
CA ARG A 134 28.87 -6.75 23.91
C ARG A 134 29.76 -5.81 24.77
N LYS A 135 29.07 -5.08 25.64
CA LYS A 135 29.71 -4.31 26.75
C LYS A 135 29.36 -4.97 28.08
N SER A 136 30.12 -4.71 29.14
CA SER A 136 29.74 -5.09 30.51
C SER A 136 28.50 -4.31 30.92
N ASP A 137 27.58 -4.95 31.65
CA ASP A 137 26.42 -4.34 32.33
C ASP A 137 25.31 -3.78 31.42
N LEU A 138 25.05 -4.44 30.30
CA LEU A 138 23.91 -4.13 29.44
C LEU A 138 22.58 -4.63 30.06
N THR A 139 21.55 -3.81 29.94
CA THR A 139 20.16 -4.22 30.23
C THR A 139 19.65 -5.22 29.19
N ILE A 140 18.61 -5.97 29.53
CA ILE A 140 17.97 -6.92 28.58
C ILE A 140 17.55 -6.21 27.29
N HIS A 141 17.00 -5.01 27.40
CA HIS A 141 16.59 -4.21 26.24
C HIS A 141 17.79 -3.85 25.35
N GLU A 142 18.90 -3.43 25.92
CA GLU A 142 20.13 -3.14 25.16
C GLU A 142 20.73 -4.39 24.51
N ILE A 143 20.69 -5.54 25.19
CA ILE A 143 21.12 -6.83 24.62
C ILE A 143 20.24 -7.21 23.41
N LEU A 144 18.93 -7.12 23.55
CA LEU A 144 18.01 -7.42 22.45
C LEU A 144 18.19 -6.45 21.28
N ASN A 145 18.38 -5.16 21.53
CA ASN A 145 18.73 -4.18 20.50
C ASN A 145 20.05 -4.52 19.78
N ALA A 146 21.06 -4.98 20.50
CA ALA A 146 22.33 -5.42 19.90
C ALA A 146 22.15 -6.68 19.04
N LEU A 147 21.29 -7.62 19.46
CA LEU A 147 20.94 -8.82 18.67
C LEU A 147 20.17 -8.47 17.41
N ILE A 148 19.18 -7.58 17.51
CA ILE A 148 18.44 -7.05 16.36
C ILE A 148 19.40 -6.40 15.37
N LYS A 149 20.30 -5.52 15.86
CA LYS A 149 21.31 -4.85 15.04
C LYS A 149 22.24 -5.86 14.36
N ALA A 150 22.70 -6.88 15.10
CA ALA A 150 23.54 -7.93 14.54
C ALA A 150 22.82 -8.69 13.40
N ALA A 151 21.56 -9.05 13.57
CA ALA A 151 20.76 -9.71 12.54
C ALA A 151 20.52 -8.82 11.33
N VAL A 152 20.23 -7.51 11.54
CA VAL A 152 20.08 -6.52 10.47
C VAL A 152 21.39 -6.39 9.66
N GLU A 153 22.54 -6.33 10.31
CA GLU A 153 23.85 -6.22 9.64
C GLU A 153 24.29 -7.52 8.92
N LEU A 154 23.71 -8.67 9.28
CA LEU A 154 23.89 -9.95 8.59
C LEU A 154 22.97 -10.07 7.36
N THR A 155 21.98 -9.21 7.23
CA THR A 155 21.08 -9.23 6.07
C THR A 155 21.83 -8.75 4.83
N THR A 156 21.88 -9.59 3.80
CA THR A 156 22.51 -9.30 2.50
C THR A 156 21.67 -9.86 1.36
N SER A 157 22.07 -9.60 0.11
CA SER A 157 21.44 -10.20 -1.07
C SER A 157 21.58 -11.73 -1.11
N GLU A 158 22.65 -12.26 -0.53
CA GLU A 158 22.96 -13.69 -0.46
C GLU A 158 22.27 -14.37 0.73
N ALA A 159 22.04 -13.62 1.82
CA ALA A 159 21.41 -14.10 3.05
C ALA A 159 20.23 -13.18 3.47
N PRO A 160 19.18 -13.07 2.64
CA PRO A 160 18.11 -12.11 2.85
C PRO A 160 17.21 -12.41 4.04
N LYS A 161 17.05 -13.70 4.42
CA LYS A 161 16.10 -14.08 5.49
C LYS A 161 16.51 -13.65 6.90
N TRP A 162 17.72 -13.06 7.08
CA TRP A 162 18.08 -12.43 8.35
C TRP A 162 17.12 -11.31 8.76
N GLU A 163 16.43 -10.67 7.82
CA GLU A 163 15.38 -9.70 8.14
C GLU A 163 14.21 -10.32 8.95
N TYR A 164 13.83 -11.57 8.66
CA TYR A 164 12.81 -12.29 9.43
C TYR A 164 13.33 -12.70 10.81
N ILE A 165 14.62 -13.05 10.93
CA ILE A 165 15.24 -13.35 12.23
C ILE A 165 15.29 -12.09 13.10
N ALA A 166 15.66 -10.94 12.52
CA ALA A 166 15.60 -9.65 13.20
C ALA A 166 14.17 -9.31 13.68
N ALA A 167 13.16 -9.60 12.84
CA ALA A 167 11.76 -9.43 13.21
C ALA A 167 11.34 -10.30 14.41
N ARG A 168 11.84 -11.55 14.50
CA ARG A 168 11.58 -12.44 15.65
C ARG A 168 12.10 -11.84 16.97
N PHE A 169 13.31 -11.28 16.96
CA PHE A 169 13.88 -10.61 18.14
C PHE A 169 13.13 -9.33 18.49
N LEU A 170 12.74 -8.54 17.50
CA LEU A 170 11.93 -7.34 17.71
C LEU A 170 10.56 -7.69 18.32
N ASN A 171 9.89 -8.72 17.80
CA ASN A 171 8.59 -9.16 18.34
C ASN A 171 8.72 -9.69 19.78
N TYR A 172 9.80 -10.40 20.08
CA TYR A 172 10.07 -10.88 21.43
C TYR A 172 10.30 -9.71 22.41
N GLN A 173 11.14 -8.74 22.04
CA GLN A 173 11.39 -7.54 22.83
C GLN A 173 10.10 -6.78 23.11
N PHE A 174 9.32 -6.54 22.07
CA PHE A 174 8.02 -5.87 22.17
C PHE A 174 7.05 -6.63 23.09
N GLY A 175 7.02 -7.96 22.98
CA GLY A 175 6.20 -8.83 23.83
C GLY A 175 6.57 -8.72 25.32
N LEU A 176 7.84 -8.60 25.66
CA LEU A 176 8.29 -8.37 27.04
C LEU A 176 7.81 -7.02 27.57
N GLU A 177 7.96 -5.97 26.78
CA GLU A 177 7.49 -4.61 27.15
C GLU A 177 5.98 -4.60 27.36
N LEU A 178 5.24 -5.18 26.41
CA LEU A 178 3.77 -5.26 26.48
C LEU A 178 3.31 -6.05 27.71
N ALA A 179 3.91 -7.20 27.97
CA ALA A 179 3.55 -8.03 29.14
C ALA A 179 3.75 -7.28 30.46
N GLN A 180 4.86 -6.52 30.58
CA GLN A 180 5.12 -5.69 31.76
C GLN A 180 4.06 -4.59 31.91
N GLU A 181 3.71 -3.93 30.82
CA GLU A 181 2.73 -2.85 30.83
C GLU A 181 1.31 -3.36 31.15
N LEU A 182 0.90 -4.50 30.61
CA LEU A 182 -0.39 -5.12 30.94
C LEU A 182 -0.47 -5.57 32.41
N LYS A 183 0.61 -6.18 32.91
CA LYS A 183 0.70 -6.58 34.32
C LYS A 183 0.58 -5.40 35.27
N LYS A 184 1.26 -4.28 35.00
CA LYS A 184 1.16 -3.05 35.81
C LYS A 184 -0.27 -2.52 35.87
N ARG A 185 -1.09 -2.77 34.87
CA ARG A 185 -2.48 -2.31 34.74
C ARG A 185 -3.53 -3.33 35.18
N GLY A 186 -3.10 -4.54 35.53
CA GLY A 186 -4.02 -5.61 35.92
C GLY A 186 -4.89 -6.12 34.79
N ILE A 187 -4.43 -6.06 33.54
CA ILE A 187 -5.15 -6.50 32.34
C ILE A 187 -4.81 -7.97 32.08
N GLY A 188 -5.84 -8.85 32.14
CA GLY A 188 -5.65 -10.30 32.01
C GLY A 188 -6.25 -10.94 30.76
N SER A 189 -7.25 -10.33 30.11
CA SER A 189 -7.92 -10.86 28.92
C SER A 189 -8.03 -9.79 27.85
N PHE A 190 -8.35 -10.19 26.62
CA PHE A 190 -8.65 -9.26 25.53
C PHE A 190 -9.85 -8.38 25.86
N TYR A 191 -10.91 -8.95 26.47
CA TYR A 191 -12.07 -8.18 26.92
C TYR A 191 -11.69 -7.11 27.96
N ASP A 192 -10.89 -7.47 28.98
CA ASP A 192 -10.44 -6.51 29.99
C ASP A 192 -9.58 -5.40 29.36
N LYS A 193 -8.77 -5.77 28.36
CA LYS A 193 -7.99 -4.82 27.56
C LYS A 193 -8.89 -3.82 26.83
N LEU A 194 -9.92 -4.29 26.13
CA LEU A 194 -10.87 -3.41 25.43
C LEU A 194 -11.57 -2.45 26.40
N ARG A 195 -12.01 -2.94 27.57
CA ARG A 195 -12.59 -2.09 28.61
C ARG A 195 -11.62 -1.01 29.06
N TYR A 196 -10.39 -1.40 29.42
CA TYR A 196 -9.36 -0.45 29.83
C TYR A 196 -9.08 0.61 28.76
N LEU A 197 -8.92 0.20 27.50
CA LEU A 197 -8.64 1.10 26.39
C LEU A 197 -9.81 2.05 26.12
N THR A 198 -11.06 1.58 26.28
CA THR A 198 -12.27 2.40 26.17
C THR A 198 -12.35 3.43 27.30
N ASP A 199 -12.10 3.03 28.54
CA ASP A 199 -12.08 3.91 29.70
C ASP A 199 -10.99 5.00 29.59
N LYS A 200 -9.94 4.74 28.81
CA LYS A 200 -8.84 5.70 28.54
C LYS A 200 -9.01 6.49 27.23
N GLU A 201 -10.15 6.35 26.57
CA GLU A 201 -10.45 7.00 25.28
C GLU A 201 -9.42 6.67 24.18
N LEU A 202 -8.77 5.50 24.28
CA LEU A 202 -7.86 4.95 23.27
C LEU A 202 -8.59 4.02 22.29
N TYR A 203 -9.74 3.51 22.69
CA TYR A 203 -10.63 2.65 21.90
C TYR A 203 -12.02 3.28 21.88
N GLY A 204 -12.75 3.11 20.79
CA GLY A 204 -14.10 3.62 20.66
C GLY A 204 -15.09 2.81 21.49
N ALA A 205 -15.92 3.49 22.30
CA ALA A 205 -16.95 2.86 23.14
C ALA A 205 -17.94 2.02 22.32
N TYR A 206 -18.13 2.40 21.07
CA TYR A 206 -19.05 1.73 20.13
C TYR A 206 -18.73 0.25 19.91
N VAL A 207 -17.49 -0.19 20.10
CA VAL A 207 -17.12 -1.61 19.97
C VAL A 207 -17.78 -2.43 21.10
N LEU A 208 -17.67 -1.96 22.36
CA LEU A 208 -18.30 -2.61 23.51
C LEU A 208 -19.82 -2.46 23.54
N GLU A 209 -20.36 -1.45 22.86
CA GLU A 209 -21.81 -1.27 22.69
C GLU A 209 -22.42 -2.24 21.65
N ARG A 210 -21.63 -2.59 20.62
CA ARG A 210 -22.06 -3.44 19.50
C ARG A 210 -21.80 -4.94 19.71
N TYR A 211 -20.81 -5.28 20.52
CA TYR A 211 -20.42 -6.66 20.78
C TYR A 211 -20.63 -7.04 22.25
N SER A 212 -21.27 -8.16 22.48
CA SER A 212 -21.36 -8.76 23.81
C SER A 212 -19.99 -9.29 24.27
N ARG A 213 -19.83 -9.45 25.57
CA ARG A 213 -18.62 -10.07 26.12
C ARG A 213 -18.34 -11.46 25.51
N GLN A 214 -19.37 -12.28 25.31
CA GLN A 214 -19.25 -13.61 24.74
C GLN A 214 -18.72 -13.55 23.30
N GLU A 215 -19.18 -12.61 22.48
CA GLU A 215 -18.68 -12.43 21.10
C GLU A 215 -17.21 -11.99 21.09
N ILE A 216 -16.80 -11.12 22.03
CA ILE A 216 -15.39 -10.69 22.15
C ILE A 216 -14.50 -11.87 22.58
N GLU A 217 -14.94 -12.70 23.54
CA GLU A 217 -14.22 -13.89 23.95
C GLU A 217 -14.15 -14.93 22.81
N GLN A 218 -15.21 -15.06 22.00
CA GLN A 218 -15.19 -15.87 20.78
C GLN A 218 -14.20 -15.32 19.75
N ALA A 219 -14.13 -14.01 19.56
CA ALA A 219 -13.19 -13.36 18.66
C ALA A 219 -11.74 -13.56 19.13
N GLU A 220 -11.46 -13.49 20.43
CA GLU A 220 -10.14 -13.74 21.00
C GLU A 220 -9.61 -15.14 20.62
N ALA A 221 -10.50 -16.13 20.48
CA ALA A 221 -10.13 -17.49 20.06
C ALA A 221 -9.68 -17.57 18.58
N PHE A 222 -9.90 -16.54 17.75
CA PHE A 222 -9.40 -16.45 16.37
C PHE A 222 -7.94 -16.04 16.28
N LEU A 223 -7.38 -15.47 17.35
CA LEU A 223 -5.99 -14.98 17.37
C LEU A 223 -4.99 -16.12 17.09
N ASP A 224 -4.15 -15.90 16.09
CA ASP A 224 -3.06 -16.82 15.73
C ASP A 224 -1.70 -16.10 15.81
N PRO A 225 -0.99 -16.18 16.95
CA PRO A 225 0.32 -15.56 17.12
C PRO A 225 1.41 -16.08 16.17
N GLN A 226 1.22 -17.25 15.53
CA GLN A 226 2.18 -17.76 14.55
C GLN A 226 2.25 -16.91 13.31
N ARG A 227 1.20 -16.14 13.01
CA ARG A 227 1.16 -15.19 11.87
C ARG A 227 2.12 -14.00 12.05
N ASP A 228 2.58 -13.73 13.27
CA ASP A 228 3.64 -12.74 13.51
C ASP A 228 4.97 -13.13 12.83
N LYS A 229 5.13 -14.40 12.48
CA LYS A 229 6.28 -14.92 11.73
C LYS A 229 6.32 -14.48 10.26
N LEU A 230 5.22 -13.96 9.73
CA LEU A 230 5.14 -13.45 8.36
C LEU A 230 5.80 -12.08 8.20
N PHE A 231 6.00 -11.33 9.29
CA PHE A 231 6.60 -10.01 9.21
C PHE A 231 8.09 -10.03 8.88
N THR A 232 8.48 -9.17 7.95
CA THR A 232 9.87 -8.71 7.84
C THR A 232 10.20 -7.75 8.98
N TYR A 233 11.48 -7.48 9.23
CA TYR A 233 11.88 -6.51 10.25
C TYR A 233 11.30 -5.11 9.98
N ALA A 234 11.42 -4.63 8.73
CA ALA A 234 10.87 -3.32 8.36
C ALA A 234 9.35 -3.26 8.49
N GLY A 235 8.63 -4.33 8.13
CA GLY A 235 7.18 -4.43 8.26
C GLY A 235 6.72 -4.38 9.71
N LEU A 236 7.36 -5.15 10.57
CA LEU A 236 7.04 -5.17 12.00
C LEU A 236 7.41 -3.86 12.70
N ASP A 237 8.59 -3.29 12.42
CA ASP A 237 9.01 -2.00 12.98
C ASP A 237 8.00 -0.90 12.63
N LEU A 238 7.57 -0.85 11.37
CA LEU A 238 6.54 0.09 10.92
C LEU A 238 5.21 -0.13 11.66
N LEU A 239 4.75 -1.39 11.77
CA LEU A 239 3.51 -1.73 12.46
C LEU A 239 3.54 -1.28 13.92
N LEU A 240 4.60 -1.63 14.64
CA LEU A 240 4.74 -1.33 16.07
C LEU A 240 4.87 0.16 16.35
N LYS A 241 5.49 0.92 15.46
CA LYS A 241 5.64 2.38 15.60
C LYS A 241 4.40 3.17 15.22
N ARG A 242 3.60 2.68 14.26
CA ARG A 242 2.57 3.49 13.61
C ARG A 242 1.14 3.04 13.85
N TYR A 243 0.90 1.73 13.97
CA TYR A 243 -0.46 1.18 13.90
C TYR A 243 -0.99 0.62 15.22
N VAL A 244 -0.14 0.02 16.05
CA VAL A 244 -0.58 -0.51 17.35
C VAL A 244 -0.98 0.62 18.30
N ILE A 245 -1.97 0.36 19.13
CA ILE A 245 -2.41 1.31 20.15
C ILE A 245 -1.35 1.39 21.25
N ARG A 246 -1.02 2.62 21.60
CA ARG A 246 -0.10 2.96 22.68
C ARG A 246 -0.80 3.85 23.71
N SER A 247 -0.33 3.80 24.95
CA SER A 247 -0.76 4.74 25.98
C SER A 247 -0.37 6.18 25.61
N HIS A 248 -0.94 7.18 26.29
CA HIS A 248 -0.56 8.59 26.12
C HIS A 248 0.93 8.89 26.40
N HIS A 249 1.63 7.96 27.09
CA HIS A 249 3.07 8.03 27.34
C HIS A 249 3.90 7.13 26.41
N GLY A 250 3.30 6.60 25.34
CA GLY A 250 3.99 5.82 24.31
C GLY A 250 4.18 4.33 24.61
N ALA A 251 3.73 3.82 25.77
CA ALA A 251 3.83 2.39 26.08
C ALA A 251 2.87 1.54 25.21
N PRO A 252 3.31 0.37 24.68
CA PRO A 252 2.47 -0.48 23.86
C PRO A 252 1.33 -1.12 24.69
N LEU A 253 0.15 -1.27 24.08
CA LEU A 253 -1.05 -1.82 24.74
C LEU A 253 -1.76 -2.92 23.94
N GLU A 254 -1.35 -3.20 22.71
CA GLU A 254 -1.90 -4.32 21.90
C GLU A 254 -0.81 -5.03 21.11
N THR A 255 -1.03 -6.31 20.80
CA THR A 255 -0.18 -7.09 19.90
C THR A 255 -0.53 -6.82 18.44
N PRO A 256 0.33 -7.18 17.45
CA PRO A 256 -0.02 -7.12 16.04
C PRO A 256 -1.30 -7.88 15.70
N GLN A 257 -1.50 -9.07 16.25
CA GLN A 257 -2.69 -9.87 15.99
C GLN A 257 -3.95 -9.26 16.61
N GLU A 258 -3.86 -8.69 17.81
CA GLU A 258 -4.98 -7.96 18.44
C GLU A 258 -5.34 -6.69 17.66
N MET A 259 -4.37 -6.02 17.04
CA MET A 259 -4.62 -4.91 16.13
C MET A 259 -5.50 -5.36 14.95
N TYR A 260 -5.12 -6.44 14.26
CA TYR A 260 -5.91 -6.96 13.13
C TYR A 260 -7.30 -7.43 13.57
N LEU A 261 -7.40 -8.07 14.74
CA LEU A 261 -8.69 -8.49 15.30
C LEU A 261 -9.58 -7.30 15.62
N GLY A 262 -9.02 -6.25 16.23
CA GLY A 262 -9.77 -5.02 16.54
C GLY A 262 -10.29 -4.33 15.27
N ILE A 263 -9.48 -4.31 14.20
CA ILE A 263 -9.91 -3.80 12.89
C ILE A 263 -11.03 -4.68 12.31
N ALA A 264 -10.90 -6.00 12.38
CA ALA A 264 -11.91 -6.94 11.90
C ALA A 264 -13.24 -6.80 12.64
N LEU A 265 -13.20 -6.64 13.97
CA LEU A 265 -14.39 -6.32 14.78
C LEU A 265 -15.05 -5.01 14.32
N HIS A 266 -14.26 -3.97 14.09
CA HIS A 266 -14.77 -2.69 13.59
C HIS A 266 -15.46 -2.86 12.22
N LEU A 267 -14.81 -3.51 11.27
CA LEU A 267 -15.33 -3.70 9.91
C LEU A 267 -16.62 -4.53 9.86
N ALA A 268 -16.80 -5.46 10.80
CA ALA A 268 -17.96 -6.34 10.83
C ALA A 268 -19.17 -5.77 11.62
N MET A 269 -19.05 -4.56 12.21
CA MET A 269 -20.15 -3.99 13.04
C MET A 269 -21.47 -3.81 12.30
N GLU A 270 -21.44 -3.56 10.99
CA GLU A 270 -22.64 -3.40 10.16
C GLU A 270 -23.24 -4.73 9.67
N GLU A 271 -22.60 -5.85 9.96
CA GLU A 271 -23.13 -7.17 9.59
C GLU A 271 -24.24 -7.60 10.57
N LYS A 272 -25.41 -7.90 10.00
CA LYS A 272 -26.61 -8.30 10.77
C LYS A 272 -26.67 -9.81 11.00
N GLU A 273 -26.22 -10.57 10.02
CA GLU A 273 -26.21 -12.03 10.04
C GLU A 273 -24.77 -12.56 9.98
N ASN A 274 -24.51 -13.65 10.70
CA ASN A 274 -23.20 -14.31 10.71
C ASN A 274 -22.02 -13.37 11.01
N ARG A 275 -22.24 -12.36 11.86
CA ARG A 275 -21.25 -11.30 12.14
C ARG A 275 -19.90 -11.85 12.58
N MET A 276 -19.87 -12.88 13.43
CA MET A 276 -18.61 -13.46 13.90
C MET A 276 -17.84 -14.20 12.80
N ASP A 277 -18.54 -14.77 11.81
CA ASP A 277 -17.89 -15.37 10.64
C ASP A 277 -17.23 -14.29 9.78
N TRP A 278 -17.86 -13.12 9.64
CA TRP A 278 -17.25 -11.97 8.96
C TRP A 278 -16.07 -11.40 9.74
N VAL A 279 -16.15 -11.32 11.08
CA VAL A 279 -14.99 -10.96 11.91
C VAL A 279 -13.82 -11.90 11.61
N LYS A 280 -14.06 -13.20 11.58
CA LYS A 280 -13.02 -14.18 11.28
C LYS A 280 -12.45 -14.02 9.87
N ARG A 281 -13.28 -13.85 8.85
CA ARG A 281 -12.84 -13.65 7.45
C ARG A 281 -12.01 -12.37 7.30
N PHE A 282 -12.45 -11.26 7.89
CA PHE A 282 -11.71 -10.00 7.86
C PHE A 282 -10.38 -10.11 8.62
N TYR A 283 -10.35 -10.76 9.77
CA TYR A 283 -9.12 -11.05 10.50
C TYR A 283 -8.16 -11.93 9.67
N ASP A 284 -8.67 -12.99 9.07
CA ASP A 284 -7.86 -13.94 8.29
C ASP A 284 -7.19 -13.24 7.09
N MET A 285 -7.93 -12.48 6.27
CA MET A 285 -7.38 -11.81 5.10
C MET A 285 -6.30 -10.77 5.45
N LEU A 286 -6.46 -10.07 6.58
CA LEU A 286 -5.51 -9.05 7.04
C LEU A 286 -4.26 -9.69 7.66
N SER A 287 -4.46 -10.62 8.59
CA SER A 287 -3.37 -11.22 9.37
C SER A 287 -2.53 -12.23 8.59
N ARG A 288 -3.06 -12.78 7.49
CA ARG A 288 -2.30 -13.60 6.52
C ARG A 288 -1.55 -12.78 5.49
N MET A 289 -1.61 -11.45 5.56
CA MET A 289 -0.99 -10.55 4.57
C MET A 289 -1.50 -10.78 3.14
N GLU A 290 -2.76 -11.18 2.98
CA GLU A 290 -3.40 -11.35 1.67
C GLU A 290 -4.02 -10.05 1.16
N VAL A 291 -4.42 -9.20 2.11
CA VAL A 291 -5.02 -7.88 1.88
C VAL A 291 -4.44 -6.87 2.85
N THR A 292 -4.24 -5.66 2.36
CA THR A 292 -3.98 -4.49 3.21
C THR A 292 -5.09 -3.47 3.03
N MET A 293 -5.58 -2.91 4.13
CA MET A 293 -6.48 -1.76 4.11
C MET A 293 -5.68 -0.46 4.00
N ALA A 294 -6.35 0.63 3.61
CA ALA A 294 -5.74 1.95 3.62
C ALA A 294 -5.16 2.29 5.00
N THR A 295 -4.07 3.06 5.03
CA THR A 295 -3.43 3.48 6.29
C THR A 295 -4.40 4.08 7.30
N PRO A 296 -5.35 4.98 6.94
CA PRO A 296 -6.32 5.48 7.92
C PRO A 296 -7.21 4.38 8.50
N THR A 297 -7.60 3.39 7.72
CA THR A 297 -8.36 2.23 8.21
C THR A 297 -7.55 1.43 9.23
N LEU A 298 -6.30 1.09 8.90
CA LEU A 298 -5.40 0.36 9.81
C LEU A 298 -5.10 1.13 11.10
N SER A 299 -4.95 2.45 11.00
CA SER A 299 -4.59 3.31 12.12
C SER A 299 -5.76 3.69 13.01
N ASN A 300 -6.95 3.93 12.45
CA ASN A 300 -8.05 4.59 13.13
C ASN A 300 -9.28 3.70 13.37
N ALA A 301 -9.46 2.61 12.65
CA ALA A 301 -10.48 1.62 12.98
C ALA A 301 -10.31 1.21 14.45
N ARG A 302 -11.40 1.05 15.17
CA ARG A 302 -11.46 0.79 16.61
C ARG A 302 -11.16 1.98 17.55
N LYS A 303 -10.70 3.13 17.02
CA LYS A 303 -10.43 4.33 17.84
C LYS A 303 -11.64 5.27 17.90
N PRO A 304 -11.70 6.22 18.86
CA PRO A 304 -12.83 7.16 18.99
C PRO A 304 -13.11 7.97 17.73
N TYR A 305 -12.05 8.50 17.09
CA TYR A 305 -12.16 9.27 15.85
C TYR A 305 -11.70 8.40 14.66
N HIS A 306 -12.61 7.54 14.21
CA HIS A 306 -12.35 6.52 13.18
C HIS A 306 -12.59 7.07 11.77
N GLN A 307 -11.82 8.09 11.37
CA GLN A 307 -11.74 8.51 9.98
C GLN A 307 -10.93 7.46 9.22
N LEU A 308 -11.57 6.75 8.27
CA LEU A 308 -11.03 5.54 7.63
C LEU A 308 -10.56 5.77 6.19
N SER A 309 -10.88 6.92 5.59
CA SER A 309 -10.64 7.20 4.17
C SER A 309 -9.32 7.92 3.94
N SER A 310 -8.59 7.55 2.88
CA SER A 310 -7.25 8.08 2.61
C SER A 310 -7.27 9.46 1.99
N CYS A 311 -8.17 9.69 1.02
CA CYS A 311 -8.19 10.88 0.19
C CYS A 311 -9.60 11.39 -0.04
N PHE A 312 -9.65 12.68 -0.34
CA PHE A 312 -10.87 13.41 -0.69
C PHE A 312 -10.61 14.26 -1.93
N ILE A 313 -11.65 14.59 -2.69
CA ILE A 313 -11.52 15.45 -3.87
C ILE A 313 -12.62 16.51 -3.83
N ASP A 314 -12.25 17.79 -4.01
CA ASP A 314 -13.17 18.90 -4.02
C ASP A 314 -13.00 19.73 -5.30
N THR A 315 -14.10 20.27 -5.80
CA THR A 315 -14.15 21.18 -6.95
C THR A 315 -14.22 22.61 -6.45
N VAL A 316 -13.18 23.39 -6.69
CA VAL A 316 -13.10 24.77 -6.23
C VAL A 316 -13.97 25.67 -7.14
N PRO A 317 -15.05 26.31 -6.64
CA PRO A 317 -15.87 27.20 -7.43
C PRO A 317 -15.21 28.58 -7.63
N ASP A 318 -15.68 29.35 -8.62
CA ASP A 318 -15.14 30.68 -8.95
C ASP A 318 -15.79 31.81 -8.13
N ASP A 319 -15.83 31.64 -6.82
CA ASP A 319 -16.29 32.68 -5.89
C ASP A 319 -15.47 32.65 -4.59
N LEU A 320 -15.35 33.80 -3.92
CA LEU A 320 -14.51 33.98 -2.75
C LEU A 320 -14.89 33.01 -1.62
N THR A 321 -16.19 32.90 -1.32
CA THR A 321 -16.71 32.06 -0.23
C THR A 321 -16.44 30.59 -0.54
N GLY A 322 -16.65 30.16 -1.79
CA GLY A 322 -16.40 28.80 -2.23
C GLY A 322 -14.93 28.42 -2.23
N ILE A 323 -14.03 29.33 -2.68
CA ILE A 323 -12.57 29.09 -2.64
C ILE A 323 -12.11 28.87 -1.19
N TYR A 324 -12.48 29.78 -0.26
CA TYR A 324 -12.11 29.63 1.14
C TYR A 324 -12.75 28.40 1.79
N ARG A 325 -13.98 28.03 1.38
CA ARG A 325 -14.60 26.78 1.85
C ARG A 325 -13.79 25.56 1.42
N SER A 326 -13.32 25.50 0.18
CA SER A 326 -12.47 24.39 -0.28
C SER A 326 -11.14 24.32 0.48
N ILE A 327 -10.56 25.48 0.83
CA ILE A 327 -9.35 25.55 1.68
C ILE A 327 -9.67 25.06 3.12
N ASP A 328 -10.80 25.48 3.70
CA ASP A 328 -11.24 24.98 5.02
C ASP A 328 -11.55 23.48 4.98
N ASN A 329 -12.23 22.99 3.95
CA ASN A 329 -12.46 21.57 3.74
C ASN A 329 -11.14 20.79 3.75
N PHE A 330 -10.12 21.31 3.06
CA PHE A 330 -8.78 20.71 3.07
C PHE A 330 -8.17 20.70 4.48
N ALA A 331 -8.23 21.80 5.20
CA ALA A 331 -7.72 21.88 6.58
C ALA A 331 -8.41 20.86 7.51
N GLN A 332 -9.73 20.72 7.42
CA GLN A 332 -10.50 19.73 8.22
C GLN A 332 -10.12 18.29 7.85
N VAL A 333 -9.97 17.99 6.57
CA VAL A 333 -9.55 16.67 6.10
C VAL A 333 -8.12 16.35 6.56
N SER A 334 -7.19 17.30 6.42
CA SER A 334 -5.80 17.17 6.84
C SER A 334 -5.68 16.87 8.34
N LYS A 335 -6.42 17.59 9.18
CA LYS A 335 -6.48 17.37 10.63
C LYS A 335 -6.78 15.90 11.00
N PHE A 336 -7.62 15.21 10.23
CA PHE A 336 -7.99 13.82 10.47
C PHE A 336 -7.21 12.81 9.62
N GLY A 337 -6.09 13.22 9.02
CA GLY A 337 -5.15 12.33 8.34
C GLY A 337 -5.47 12.01 6.89
N GLY A 338 -6.43 12.72 6.26
CA GLY A 338 -6.74 12.57 4.85
C GLY A 338 -5.90 13.47 3.95
N GLY A 339 -5.57 13.00 2.73
CA GLY A 339 -5.05 13.83 1.65
C GLY A 339 -6.18 14.44 0.81
N MET A 340 -5.87 15.47 0.00
CA MET A 340 -6.89 16.09 -0.85
C MET A 340 -6.42 16.34 -2.28
N GLY A 341 -7.33 16.17 -3.24
CA GLY A 341 -7.23 16.69 -4.60
C GLY A 341 -8.14 17.90 -4.76
N LEU A 342 -7.62 19.00 -5.27
CA LEU A 342 -8.38 20.23 -5.51
C LEU A 342 -8.35 20.57 -7.00
N TYR A 343 -9.53 20.68 -7.60
CA TYR A 343 -9.68 21.09 -8.99
C TYR A 343 -9.88 22.61 -9.08
N PHE A 344 -8.92 23.33 -9.68
CA PHE A 344 -8.92 24.78 -9.86
C PHE A 344 -9.37 25.24 -11.25
N GLY A 345 -9.76 24.33 -12.14
CA GLY A 345 -10.09 24.65 -13.54
C GLY A 345 -11.32 25.54 -13.72
N LYS A 346 -12.16 25.71 -12.69
CA LYS A 346 -13.29 26.66 -12.72
C LYS A 346 -12.92 28.08 -12.31
N VAL A 347 -11.80 28.27 -11.61
CA VAL A 347 -11.37 29.55 -11.07
C VAL A 347 -10.81 30.44 -12.20
N ARG A 348 -11.27 31.69 -12.28
CA ARG A 348 -10.81 32.64 -13.29
C ARG A 348 -9.32 32.91 -13.27
N ALA A 349 -8.78 33.11 -14.45
CA ALA A 349 -7.37 33.36 -14.65
C ALA A 349 -6.95 34.79 -14.26
N THR A 350 -5.64 35.01 -14.15
CA THR A 350 -5.01 36.32 -13.96
C THR A 350 -5.43 37.27 -15.06
N GLY A 351 -5.81 38.48 -14.67
CA GLY A 351 -6.22 39.54 -15.57
C GLY A 351 -7.67 39.47 -16.06
N SER A 352 -8.47 38.51 -15.63
CA SER A 352 -9.90 38.49 -15.85
C SER A 352 -10.64 39.57 -15.05
N SER A 353 -11.89 39.84 -15.39
CA SER A 353 -12.68 40.89 -14.73
C SER A 353 -13.24 40.42 -13.37
N ILE A 354 -13.36 41.34 -12.42
CA ILE A 354 -14.11 41.19 -11.17
C ILE A 354 -15.10 42.36 -11.05
N ARG A 355 -16.39 42.07 -10.97
CA ARG A 355 -17.46 43.08 -10.89
C ARG A 355 -17.40 44.11 -12.02
N GLY A 356 -16.98 43.71 -13.23
CA GLY A 356 -16.83 44.61 -14.39
C GLY A 356 -15.52 45.42 -14.40
N PHE A 357 -14.62 45.22 -13.46
CA PHE A 357 -13.27 45.81 -13.48
C PHE A 357 -12.29 44.88 -14.17
N ASP A 358 -11.89 45.20 -15.36
CA ASP A 358 -10.95 44.42 -16.15
C ASP A 358 -9.55 44.38 -15.50
N GLY A 359 -8.87 43.24 -15.57
CA GLY A 359 -7.52 43.07 -15.02
C GLY A 359 -7.46 42.87 -13.50
N ALA A 360 -8.61 42.87 -12.81
CA ALA A 360 -8.66 42.80 -11.34
C ALA A 360 -8.37 41.41 -10.76
N ALA A 361 -8.57 40.34 -11.53
CA ALA A 361 -8.37 38.99 -11.04
C ALA A 361 -6.87 38.63 -10.87
N GLY A 362 -6.52 38.07 -9.73
CA GLY A 362 -5.16 37.64 -9.38
C GLY A 362 -4.79 36.23 -9.87
N GLY A 363 -5.74 35.47 -10.43
CA GLY A 363 -5.55 34.13 -10.96
C GLY A 363 -5.40 33.04 -9.92
N VAL A 364 -5.19 31.80 -10.39
CA VAL A 364 -5.19 30.60 -9.54
C VAL A 364 -3.96 30.49 -8.63
N ILE A 365 -2.81 31.03 -9.03
CA ILE A 365 -1.54 30.85 -8.32
C ILE A 365 -1.61 31.42 -6.90
N ARG A 366 -2.25 32.56 -6.71
CA ARG A 366 -2.41 33.21 -5.40
C ARG A 366 -3.25 32.33 -4.44
N TRP A 367 -4.28 31.69 -4.95
CA TRP A 367 -5.12 30.80 -4.17
C TRP A 367 -4.39 29.49 -3.84
N ILE A 368 -3.64 28.94 -4.78
CA ILE A 368 -2.80 27.75 -4.57
C ILE A 368 -1.72 28.01 -3.50
N LYS A 369 -1.21 29.25 -3.39
CA LYS A 369 -0.30 29.62 -2.31
C LYS A 369 -0.95 29.50 -0.93
N LEU A 370 -2.20 29.90 -0.77
CA LEU A 370 -2.94 29.71 0.49
C LEU A 370 -3.15 28.24 0.79
N VAL A 371 -3.40 27.42 -0.22
CA VAL A 371 -3.47 25.95 -0.06
C VAL A 371 -2.13 25.40 0.41
N ASN A 372 -1.01 25.86 -0.16
CA ASN A 372 0.33 25.48 0.27
C ASN A 372 0.58 25.82 1.74
N ASP A 373 0.27 27.06 2.14
CA ASP A 373 0.46 27.51 3.52
C ASP A 373 -0.46 26.76 4.49
N THR A 374 -1.66 26.38 4.05
CA THR A 374 -2.57 25.51 4.81
C THR A 374 -1.99 24.10 4.98
N ALA A 375 -1.36 23.52 3.96
CA ALA A 375 -0.71 22.22 4.03
C ALA A 375 0.42 22.19 5.09
N VAL A 376 1.16 23.31 5.19
CA VAL A 376 2.22 23.48 6.19
C VAL A 376 1.63 23.75 7.59
N ALA A 377 0.55 24.57 7.68
CA ALA A 377 -0.04 24.97 8.96
C ALA A 377 -0.84 23.88 9.65
N VAL A 378 -1.50 23.00 8.88
CA VAL A 378 -2.38 21.93 9.40
C VAL A 378 -1.79 20.58 9.05
N ASP A 379 -0.87 20.16 9.89
CA ASP A 379 -0.30 18.82 9.80
C ASP A 379 -1.27 17.75 10.37
N GLN A 380 -0.97 16.49 10.07
CA GLN A 380 -1.72 15.34 10.52
C GLN A 380 -1.29 14.94 11.95
N LEU A 381 -1.69 15.71 12.96
CA LEU A 381 -1.41 15.49 14.38
C LEU A 381 0.09 15.42 14.72
N GLY A 382 0.95 16.19 14.03
CA GLY A 382 2.40 16.15 14.22
C GLY A 382 3.08 14.87 13.70
N MET A 383 2.30 13.97 13.07
CA MET A 383 2.79 12.69 12.56
C MET A 383 3.17 12.74 11.08
N ARG A 384 2.52 13.63 10.30
CA ARG A 384 2.71 13.82 8.86
C ARG A 384 2.40 15.26 8.46
N GLN A 385 3.05 15.75 7.42
CA GLN A 385 2.68 17.00 6.78
C GLN A 385 1.35 16.85 6.03
N GLY A 386 0.56 17.92 5.97
CA GLY A 386 -0.62 18.01 5.12
C GLY A 386 -0.20 17.83 3.65
N ALA A 387 -1.01 17.11 2.87
CA ALA A 387 -0.68 16.84 1.48
C ALA A 387 -1.89 17.06 0.57
N VAL A 388 -1.65 17.76 -0.55
CA VAL A 388 -2.69 18.17 -1.48
C VAL A 388 -2.16 18.22 -2.91
N ALA A 389 -2.92 17.61 -3.84
CA ALA A 389 -2.71 17.80 -5.27
C ALA A 389 -3.63 18.90 -5.79
N VAL A 390 -3.10 19.75 -6.63
CA VAL A 390 -3.85 20.83 -7.30
C VAL A 390 -3.89 20.56 -8.80
N TYR A 391 -5.09 20.59 -9.37
CA TYR A 391 -5.35 20.20 -10.75
C TYR A 391 -5.78 21.42 -11.57
N LEU A 392 -5.20 21.58 -12.76
CA LEU A 392 -5.53 22.63 -13.71
C LEU A 392 -5.62 22.07 -15.13
N ASP A 393 -6.55 22.59 -15.93
CA ASP A 393 -6.70 22.16 -17.32
C ASP A 393 -5.54 22.67 -18.19
N ALA A 394 -5.14 21.88 -19.18
CA ALA A 394 -4.08 22.22 -20.12
C ALA A 394 -4.37 23.48 -20.96
N TRP A 395 -5.63 23.90 -21.05
CA TRP A 395 -6.09 25.08 -21.77
C TRP A 395 -6.31 26.32 -20.89
N HIS A 396 -6.07 26.23 -19.56
CA HIS A 396 -6.23 27.34 -18.63
C HIS A 396 -5.15 28.39 -18.83
N LYS A 397 -5.52 29.70 -18.80
CA LYS A 397 -4.63 30.82 -19.12
C LYS A 397 -3.42 30.95 -18.18
N ASP A 398 -3.54 30.49 -16.93
CA ASP A 398 -2.47 30.51 -15.93
C ASP A 398 -1.59 29.24 -15.95
N LEU A 399 -1.76 28.35 -16.92
CA LEU A 399 -1.02 27.10 -16.99
C LEU A 399 0.51 27.24 -17.01
N PRO A 400 1.11 28.20 -17.77
CA PRO A 400 2.57 28.35 -17.79
C PRO A 400 3.16 28.70 -16.41
N GLU A 401 2.49 29.51 -15.62
CA GLU A 401 2.87 29.88 -14.27
C GLU A 401 2.64 28.72 -13.29
N PHE A 402 1.53 27.99 -13.46
CA PHE A 402 1.20 26.80 -12.69
C PHE A 402 2.27 25.70 -12.84
N LEU A 403 2.81 25.49 -14.04
CA LEU A 403 3.87 24.49 -14.28
C LEU A 403 5.21 24.83 -13.61
N GLN A 404 5.37 26.05 -13.11
CA GLN A 404 6.58 26.53 -12.44
C GLN A 404 6.45 26.59 -10.91
N LEU A 405 5.33 26.16 -10.34
CA LEU A 405 5.05 26.23 -8.89
C LEU A 405 6.16 25.64 -8.02
N ARG A 406 6.76 24.53 -8.44
CA ARG A 406 7.77 23.77 -7.67
C ARG A 406 9.20 23.88 -8.20
N THR A 407 9.40 24.49 -9.39
CA THR A 407 10.74 24.63 -9.97
C THR A 407 11.61 25.61 -9.20
N ASN A 408 12.94 25.37 -9.20
CA ASN A 408 13.90 26.15 -8.38
C ASN A 408 14.19 27.56 -8.89
N ASN A 409 13.66 27.96 -10.04
CA ASN A 409 13.89 29.27 -10.67
C ASN A 409 12.62 30.12 -10.74
N GLY A 410 12.75 31.42 -10.60
CA GLY A 410 11.64 32.36 -10.66
C GLY A 410 11.40 33.12 -9.35
N ASP A 411 10.30 33.86 -9.24
CA ASP A 411 9.92 34.65 -8.06
C ASP A 411 9.38 33.72 -6.96
N ASP A 412 10.03 33.67 -5.80
CA ASP A 412 9.64 32.83 -4.65
C ASP A 412 8.22 33.14 -4.15
N ARG A 413 7.71 34.32 -4.37
CA ARG A 413 6.32 34.69 -4.03
C ARG A 413 5.29 33.94 -4.88
N MET A 414 5.69 33.38 -6.01
CA MET A 414 4.87 32.56 -6.91
C MET A 414 5.11 31.06 -6.74
N LYS A 415 5.88 30.66 -5.74
CA LYS A 415 6.19 29.24 -5.46
C LYS A 415 5.24 28.63 -4.43
N ALA A 416 4.99 27.34 -4.61
CA ALA A 416 4.19 26.49 -3.72
C ALA A 416 4.81 25.09 -3.72
N HIS A 417 5.80 24.88 -2.85
CA HIS A 417 6.63 23.66 -2.84
C HIS A 417 5.92 22.47 -2.17
N ASP A 418 4.94 22.72 -1.30
CA ASP A 418 4.23 21.71 -0.50
C ASP A 418 2.91 21.23 -1.15
N VAL A 419 2.61 21.71 -2.38
CA VAL A 419 1.51 21.19 -3.20
C VAL A 419 2.03 20.40 -4.40
N PHE A 420 1.21 19.47 -4.90
CA PHE A 420 1.55 18.63 -6.04
C PHE A 420 0.71 19.05 -7.26
N PRO A 421 1.28 19.74 -8.23
CA PRO A 421 0.56 20.15 -9.44
C PRO A 421 0.26 18.96 -10.35
N ALA A 422 -0.91 19.00 -10.99
CA ALA A 422 -1.36 18.04 -11.99
C ALA A 422 -2.07 18.76 -13.14
N VAL A 423 -1.90 18.26 -14.35
CA VAL A 423 -2.51 18.83 -15.55
C VAL A 423 -3.54 17.90 -16.14
N CYS A 424 -4.73 18.44 -16.43
CA CYS A 424 -5.82 17.73 -17.09
C CYS A 424 -5.74 18.00 -18.61
N TYR A 425 -5.42 16.95 -19.37
CA TYR A 425 -5.23 17.05 -20.82
C TYR A 425 -6.47 16.57 -21.57
N PRO A 426 -6.99 17.39 -22.52
CA PRO A 426 -7.92 16.93 -23.54
C PRO A 426 -7.18 16.17 -24.64
N ASP A 427 -7.86 15.28 -25.34
CA ASP A 427 -7.30 14.52 -26.47
C ASP A 427 -6.68 15.40 -27.54
N LEU A 428 -7.30 16.56 -27.84
CA LEU A 428 -6.83 17.50 -28.84
C LEU A 428 -5.36 17.94 -28.57
N PHE A 429 -5.00 18.13 -27.30
CA PHE A 429 -3.62 18.51 -26.95
C PHE A 429 -2.61 17.45 -27.41
N TRP A 430 -2.91 16.18 -27.11
CA TRP A 430 -2.03 15.07 -27.51
C TRP A 430 -2.04 14.81 -29.01
N LYS A 431 -3.18 14.94 -29.69
CA LYS A 431 -3.27 14.88 -31.15
C LYS A 431 -2.34 15.89 -31.80
N LEU A 432 -2.40 17.14 -31.36
CA LEU A 432 -1.53 18.20 -31.88
C LEU A 432 -0.05 17.97 -31.55
N ALA A 433 0.24 17.50 -30.34
CA ALA A 433 1.61 17.16 -29.93
C ALA A 433 2.21 16.01 -30.75
N GLU A 434 1.40 15.05 -31.17
CA GLU A 434 1.81 13.94 -32.01
C GLU A 434 2.03 14.37 -33.48
N GLU A 435 1.17 15.26 -33.98
CA GLU A 435 1.21 15.74 -35.35
C GLU A 435 2.37 16.73 -35.59
N ASP A 436 2.39 17.85 -34.90
CA ASP A 436 3.48 18.85 -34.94
C ASP A 436 3.48 19.71 -33.67
N LEU A 437 4.59 19.69 -32.94
CA LEU A 437 4.80 20.53 -31.74
C LEU A 437 4.73 22.04 -31.97
N ASN A 438 4.81 22.50 -33.22
CA ASN A 438 4.69 23.91 -33.55
C ASN A 438 3.22 24.37 -33.70
N HIS A 439 2.24 23.48 -33.62
CA HIS A 439 0.85 23.90 -33.58
C HIS A 439 0.59 24.95 -32.49
N GLU A 440 -0.24 25.90 -32.79
CA GLU A 440 -0.75 26.87 -31.82
C GLU A 440 -1.66 26.19 -30.80
N TRP A 441 -1.46 26.56 -29.54
CA TRP A 441 -2.31 26.21 -28.44
C TRP A 441 -2.82 27.46 -27.74
N HIS A 442 -4.13 27.56 -27.53
CA HIS A 442 -4.76 28.78 -27.04
C HIS A 442 -5.20 28.56 -25.59
N LEU A 443 -4.65 29.38 -24.70
CA LEU A 443 -4.99 29.38 -23.29
C LEU A 443 -6.11 30.39 -23.04
N LEU A 444 -7.18 29.89 -22.37
CA LEU A 444 -8.41 30.64 -22.14
C LEU A 444 -8.69 30.80 -20.65
N CYS A 445 -9.47 31.81 -20.29
CA CYS A 445 -10.01 31.95 -18.94
C CYS A 445 -11.41 31.31 -18.88
N PRO A 446 -11.68 30.38 -17.95
CA PRO A 446 -12.98 29.72 -17.84
C PRO A 446 -14.13 30.73 -17.59
N HIS A 447 -13.89 31.76 -16.80
CA HIS A 447 -14.87 32.82 -16.55
C HIS A 447 -15.22 33.64 -17.81
N ASP A 448 -14.22 33.99 -18.63
CA ASP A 448 -14.44 34.72 -19.84
C ASP A 448 -15.24 33.90 -20.87
N VAL A 449 -14.96 32.58 -20.95
CA VAL A 449 -15.75 31.65 -21.77
C VAL A 449 -17.20 31.58 -21.26
N LEU A 450 -17.41 31.39 -19.99
CA LEU A 450 -18.76 31.33 -19.39
C LEU A 450 -19.54 32.62 -19.65
N THR A 451 -18.88 33.77 -19.49
CA THR A 451 -19.51 35.11 -19.71
C THR A 451 -19.94 35.30 -21.16
N VAL A 452 -19.10 34.95 -22.13
CA VAL A 452 -19.34 35.18 -23.55
C VAL A 452 -20.22 34.12 -24.19
N LYS A 453 -20.04 32.84 -23.82
CA LYS A 453 -20.71 31.68 -24.45
C LYS A 453 -21.92 31.17 -23.64
N GLY A 454 -22.03 31.50 -22.36
CA GLY A 454 -23.10 31.02 -21.50
C GLY A 454 -22.97 29.57 -21.05
N TYR A 455 -21.83 28.94 -21.28
CA TYR A 455 -21.49 27.60 -20.78
C TYR A 455 -20.08 27.53 -20.23
N ALA A 456 -19.86 26.61 -19.28
CA ALA A 456 -18.54 26.30 -18.73
C ALA A 456 -17.85 25.24 -19.63
N LEU A 457 -16.71 25.61 -20.23
CA LEU A 457 -15.99 24.74 -21.17
C LEU A 457 -15.49 23.46 -20.48
N GLU A 458 -15.11 23.56 -19.21
CA GLU A 458 -14.66 22.45 -18.37
C GLU A 458 -15.75 21.40 -18.12
N ASP A 459 -17.02 21.69 -18.40
CA ASP A 459 -18.13 20.72 -18.20
C ASP A 459 -18.31 19.78 -19.40
N PHE A 460 -17.44 19.88 -20.39
CA PHE A 460 -17.46 19.03 -21.58
C PHE A 460 -16.17 18.22 -21.72
N TYR A 461 -16.20 17.15 -22.53
CA TYR A 461 -15.04 16.33 -22.89
C TYR A 461 -15.19 15.74 -24.31
N GLY A 462 -14.12 15.20 -24.84
CA GLY A 462 -14.08 14.54 -26.14
C GLY A 462 -14.39 15.52 -27.30
N GLU A 463 -15.10 15.03 -28.33
CA GLU A 463 -15.41 15.79 -29.53
C GLU A 463 -16.27 17.04 -29.26
N GLU A 464 -17.17 16.96 -28.26
CA GLU A 464 -18.00 18.12 -27.89
C GLU A 464 -17.16 19.21 -27.24
N TRP A 465 -16.19 18.86 -26.38
CA TRP A 465 -15.24 19.81 -25.85
C TRP A 465 -14.39 20.43 -26.97
N GLU A 466 -13.84 19.62 -27.86
CA GLU A 466 -13.01 20.06 -28.99
C GLU A 466 -13.76 21.07 -29.87
N ARG A 467 -15.00 20.75 -30.24
CA ARG A 467 -15.87 21.64 -31.02
C ARG A 467 -16.08 23.00 -30.32
N ARG A 468 -16.41 22.98 -29.03
CA ARG A 468 -16.64 24.20 -28.24
C ARG A 468 -15.36 25.02 -28.01
N TYR A 469 -14.24 24.35 -27.75
CA TYR A 469 -12.94 24.97 -27.61
C TYR A 469 -12.54 25.73 -28.90
N LEU A 470 -12.66 25.10 -30.04
CA LEU A 470 -12.36 25.73 -31.33
C LEU A 470 -13.31 26.91 -31.65
N ASP A 471 -14.57 26.83 -31.25
CA ASP A 471 -15.51 27.92 -31.33
C ASP A 471 -15.11 29.11 -30.42
N CYS A 472 -14.68 28.83 -29.19
CA CYS A 472 -14.14 29.86 -28.29
C CYS A 472 -12.86 30.53 -28.85
N VAL A 473 -11.95 29.75 -29.44
CA VAL A 473 -10.70 30.26 -30.05
C VAL A 473 -10.98 31.20 -31.21
N ARG A 474 -12.03 30.96 -32.00
CA ARG A 474 -12.43 31.78 -33.13
C ARG A 474 -13.17 33.08 -32.72
N ASP A 475 -13.74 33.08 -31.50
CA ASP A 475 -14.53 34.22 -31.04
C ASP A 475 -13.58 35.38 -30.56
N PRO A 476 -13.62 36.56 -31.21
CA PRO A 476 -12.73 37.67 -30.84
C PRO A 476 -13.09 38.31 -29.50
N ARG A 477 -14.25 38.06 -28.95
CA ARG A 477 -14.68 38.55 -27.63
C ARG A 477 -14.02 37.86 -26.47
N ILE A 478 -13.47 36.64 -26.71
CA ILE A 478 -12.81 35.85 -25.66
C ILE A 478 -11.31 36.16 -25.71
N PRO A 479 -10.75 36.80 -24.67
CA PRO A 479 -9.33 37.03 -24.57
C PRO A 479 -8.55 35.72 -24.45
N LYS A 480 -7.53 35.54 -25.26
CA LYS A 480 -6.71 34.33 -25.30
C LYS A 480 -5.22 34.65 -25.26
N ARG A 481 -4.45 33.72 -24.71
CA ARG A 481 -2.98 33.72 -24.77
C ARG A 481 -2.56 32.57 -25.70
N THR A 482 -1.95 32.91 -26.81
CA THR A 482 -1.50 31.91 -27.79
C THR A 482 -0.05 31.55 -27.49
N VAL A 483 0.21 30.25 -27.42
CA VAL A 483 1.54 29.63 -27.25
C VAL A 483 1.65 28.49 -28.25
N THR A 484 2.81 27.86 -28.37
CA THR A 484 2.92 26.60 -29.12
C THR A 484 2.73 25.41 -28.19
N VAL A 485 2.28 24.28 -28.74
CA VAL A 485 2.26 22.99 -28.01
C VAL A 485 3.64 22.69 -27.45
N LYS A 486 4.69 22.99 -28.22
CA LYS A 486 6.12 22.84 -27.81
C LYS A 486 6.45 23.60 -26.52
N ASP A 487 5.93 24.81 -26.36
CA ASP A 487 6.20 25.63 -25.17
C ASP A 487 5.62 24.97 -23.92
N ILE A 488 4.39 24.45 -24.01
CA ILE A 488 3.75 23.75 -22.90
C ILE A 488 4.46 22.42 -22.61
N VAL A 489 4.74 21.61 -23.63
CA VAL A 489 5.47 20.35 -23.47
C VAL A 489 6.82 20.58 -22.80
N ARG A 490 7.57 21.63 -23.22
CA ARG A 490 8.85 21.97 -22.59
C ARG A 490 8.71 22.28 -21.11
N LEU A 491 7.72 23.08 -20.72
CA LEU A 491 7.47 23.42 -19.31
C LEU A 491 7.06 22.18 -18.49
N VAL A 492 6.18 21.35 -19.03
CA VAL A 492 5.77 20.07 -18.38
C VAL A 492 6.97 19.17 -18.17
N LEU A 493 7.75 18.89 -19.21
CA LEU A 493 8.87 17.96 -19.13
C LEU A 493 10.00 18.52 -18.24
N LYS A 494 10.26 19.84 -18.30
CA LYS A 494 11.23 20.48 -17.40
C LYS A 494 10.80 20.30 -15.94
N SER A 495 9.56 20.64 -15.62
CA SER A 495 9.02 20.48 -14.25
C SER A 495 9.04 19.00 -13.81
N ALA A 496 8.65 18.07 -14.69
CA ALA A 496 8.62 16.64 -14.39
C ALA A 496 10.03 16.09 -14.08
N VAL A 497 11.04 16.50 -14.83
CA VAL A 497 12.44 16.08 -14.57
C VAL A 497 13.00 16.72 -13.31
N GLU A 498 12.67 17.99 -13.03
CA GLU A 498 13.19 18.71 -11.86
C GLU A 498 12.48 18.35 -10.54
N THR A 499 11.19 18.05 -10.58
CA THR A 499 10.36 17.95 -9.36
C THR A 499 9.55 16.65 -9.26
N GLY A 500 9.56 15.80 -10.30
CA GLY A 500 8.69 14.65 -10.41
C GLY A 500 7.25 14.97 -10.82
N THR A 501 6.86 16.26 -10.83
CA THR A 501 5.51 16.73 -11.18
C THR A 501 5.57 17.68 -12.38
N PRO A 502 4.47 17.96 -13.11
CA PRO A 502 3.08 17.68 -12.78
C PRO A 502 2.68 16.23 -13.05
N PHE A 503 1.67 15.76 -12.33
CA PHE A 503 0.95 14.54 -12.70
C PHE A 503 0.16 14.76 -13.98
N ALA A 504 -0.10 13.70 -14.73
CA ALA A 504 -0.95 13.80 -15.93
C ALA A 504 -2.30 13.12 -15.69
N PHE A 505 -3.37 13.80 -16.11
CA PHE A 505 -4.74 13.28 -16.07
C PHE A 505 -5.34 13.42 -17.47
N ASN A 506 -5.57 12.29 -18.15
CA ASN A 506 -6.13 12.26 -19.50
C ASN A 506 -7.66 12.34 -19.42
N ARG A 507 -8.16 13.56 -19.40
CA ARG A 507 -9.54 13.90 -19.08
C ARG A 507 -10.58 13.23 -19.98
N ASP A 508 -10.35 13.24 -21.28
CA ASP A 508 -11.30 12.65 -22.23
C ASP A 508 -11.34 11.13 -22.12
N THR A 509 -10.18 10.50 -21.94
CA THR A 509 -10.05 9.06 -21.68
C THR A 509 -10.81 8.65 -20.43
N VAL A 510 -10.65 9.41 -19.35
CA VAL A 510 -11.34 9.15 -18.06
C VAL A 510 -12.85 9.23 -18.23
N ASN A 511 -13.34 10.31 -18.84
CA ASN A 511 -14.79 10.56 -18.96
C ASN A 511 -15.49 9.64 -19.94
N ARG A 512 -14.85 9.24 -21.05
CA ARG A 512 -15.40 8.21 -21.96
C ARG A 512 -15.57 6.86 -21.26
N ALA A 513 -14.70 6.51 -20.35
CA ALA A 513 -14.75 5.24 -19.62
C ALA A 513 -15.55 5.32 -18.31
N ASN A 514 -16.10 6.48 -17.96
CA ASN A 514 -16.85 6.70 -16.72
C ASN A 514 -18.16 5.91 -16.73
N PRO A 515 -18.36 4.93 -15.82
CA PRO A 515 -19.59 4.15 -15.79
C PRO A 515 -20.81 4.96 -15.30
N ASN A 516 -20.59 6.13 -14.73
CA ASN A 516 -21.62 7.02 -14.19
C ASN A 516 -21.70 8.36 -14.95
N GLY A 517 -21.33 8.39 -16.22
CA GLY A 517 -21.32 9.60 -17.04
C GLY A 517 -22.69 10.27 -17.20
N HIS A 518 -23.80 9.54 -17.00
CA HIS A 518 -25.18 10.08 -16.99
C HIS A 518 -25.43 11.07 -15.84
N ARG A 519 -24.60 11.07 -14.79
CA ARG A 519 -24.76 11.94 -13.61
C ARG A 519 -23.89 13.19 -13.64
N GLY A 520 -22.76 13.15 -14.31
CA GLY A 520 -21.85 14.27 -14.29
C GLY A 520 -20.49 13.94 -14.90
N ILE A 521 -19.54 14.80 -14.61
CA ILE A 521 -18.19 14.77 -15.17
C ILE A 521 -17.16 14.49 -14.09
N ILE A 522 -16.03 13.92 -14.50
CA ILE A 522 -14.84 13.74 -13.68
C ILE A 522 -13.84 14.84 -14.12
N TYR A 523 -13.63 15.85 -13.26
CA TYR A 523 -12.73 16.96 -13.57
C TYR A 523 -11.27 16.62 -13.31
N CYS A 524 -10.98 15.90 -12.22
CA CYS A 524 -9.63 15.58 -11.79
C CYS A 524 -9.59 14.28 -10.96
N SER A 525 -8.41 14.01 -10.39
CA SER A 525 -8.18 12.88 -9.49
C SER A 525 -7.83 13.34 -8.07
N ASN A 526 -7.51 12.38 -7.20
CA ASN A 526 -7.03 12.61 -5.84
C ASN A 526 -5.52 12.94 -5.80
N LEU A 527 -4.96 12.94 -4.60
CA LEU A 527 -3.54 13.18 -4.35
C LEU A 527 -2.62 12.20 -5.10
N CYS A 528 -3.00 10.93 -5.18
CA CYS A 528 -2.18 9.85 -5.75
C CYS A 528 -2.63 9.39 -7.15
N THR A 529 -3.59 10.08 -7.77
CA THR A 529 -4.06 9.91 -9.16
C THR A 529 -4.82 8.62 -9.49
N GLU A 530 -5.18 7.79 -8.53
CA GLU A 530 -5.90 6.53 -8.77
C GLU A 530 -7.43 6.67 -8.77
N ILE A 531 -7.98 7.74 -8.22
CA ILE A 531 -9.43 7.93 -8.09
C ILE A 531 -9.99 8.71 -9.29
N ALA A 532 -11.06 8.18 -9.86
CA ALA A 532 -11.79 8.83 -10.94
C ALA A 532 -13.30 8.66 -10.72
N GLN A 533 -13.94 9.66 -10.12
CA GLN A 533 -15.34 9.65 -9.74
C GLN A 533 -16.00 11.00 -10.07
N ASN A 534 -17.31 11.00 -10.29
CA ASN A 534 -18.08 12.22 -10.56
C ASN A 534 -17.90 13.27 -9.48
N MET A 535 -17.77 14.50 -9.88
CA MET A 535 -17.52 15.68 -9.03
C MET A 535 -18.49 16.81 -9.36
N ALA A 536 -18.84 17.58 -8.35
CA ALA A 536 -19.58 18.84 -8.51
C ALA A 536 -19.22 19.81 -7.37
N PRO A 537 -19.13 21.14 -7.63
CA PRO A 537 -18.80 22.11 -6.60
C PRO A 537 -19.91 22.24 -5.57
N ILE A 538 -19.54 22.61 -4.34
CA ILE A 538 -20.47 22.99 -3.28
C ILE A 538 -20.96 24.41 -3.55
N GLU A 539 -22.26 24.63 -3.61
CA GLU A 539 -22.86 25.93 -3.86
C GLU A 539 -23.37 26.59 -2.60
N SER A 540 -23.11 27.89 -2.43
CA SER A 540 -23.76 28.72 -1.41
C SER A 540 -25.17 29.08 -1.86
N VAL A 541 -26.16 28.82 -1.03
CA VAL A 541 -27.57 29.13 -1.34
C VAL A 541 -28.03 30.41 -0.64
N SER A 542 -27.89 30.49 0.68
CA SER A 542 -28.27 31.66 1.47
C SER A 542 -27.53 31.72 2.80
N THR A 543 -27.45 32.93 3.35
CA THR A 543 -27.07 33.15 4.75
C THR A 543 -28.14 33.99 5.41
N GLU A 544 -28.75 33.49 6.46
CA GLU A 544 -29.87 34.09 7.14
C GLU A 544 -29.58 34.29 8.62
N ILE A 545 -30.04 35.40 9.16
CA ILE A 545 -30.05 35.62 10.63
C ILE A 545 -31.42 35.13 11.15
N ARG A 546 -31.40 34.14 12.03
CA ARG A 546 -32.59 33.64 12.72
C ARG A 546 -32.54 34.02 14.18
N THR A 547 -33.52 34.81 14.63
CA THR A 547 -33.70 35.20 16.03
C THR A 547 -34.84 34.39 16.62
N GLY A 548 -34.58 33.63 17.67
CA GLY A 548 -35.57 32.87 18.47
C GLY A 548 -35.61 33.35 19.89
N GLU A 549 -36.37 32.70 20.75
CA GLU A 549 -36.52 33.03 22.18
C GLU A 549 -35.16 33.01 22.89
N GLY A 550 -34.54 34.22 23.00
CA GLY A 550 -33.31 34.41 23.76
C GLY A 550 -31.97 34.20 23.03
N ASP A 551 -31.97 33.76 21.73
CA ASP A 551 -30.73 33.53 20.96
C ASP A 551 -30.87 34.03 19.51
N THR A 552 -29.72 34.44 18.94
CA THR A 552 -29.63 34.84 17.54
C THR A 552 -28.53 34.01 16.86
N VAL A 553 -28.91 33.26 15.84
CA VAL A 553 -27.98 32.39 15.10
C VAL A 553 -27.88 32.80 13.64
N VAL A 554 -26.70 32.62 13.05
CA VAL A 554 -26.49 32.78 11.62
C VAL A 554 -26.55 31.39 10.98
N VAL A 555 -27.49 31.19 10.05
CA VAL A 555 -27.65 29.90 9.31
C VAL A 555 -27.18 30.09 7.89
N THR A 556 -26.12 29.34 7.51
CA THR A 556 -25.66 29.28 6.13
C THR A 556 -26.15 27.98 5.48
N THR A 557 -26.91 28.12 4.42
CA THR A 557 -27.43 27.00 3.62
C THR A 557 -26.56 26.79 2.41
N THR A 558 -26.16 25.53 2.18
CA THR A 558 -25.36 25.13 1.02
C THR A 558 -26.04 23.95 0.31
N ARG A 559 -25.85 23.88 -1.01
CA ARG A 559 -26.12 22.67 -1.80
C ARG A 559 -24.84 21.82 -1.82
N PRO A 560 -24.89 20.54 -1.43
CA PRO A 560 -23.68 19.77 -1.10
C PRO A 560 -22.75 19.48 -2.29
N GLY A 561 -23.20 19.58 -3.52
CA GLY A 561 -22.39 19.15 -4.67
C GLY A 561 -22.01 17.65 -4.57
N GLU A 562 -20.85 17.31 -5.10
CA GLU A 562 -20.28 15.96 -5.02
C GLU A 562 -18.81 16.04 -4.61
N LEU A 563 -18.56 15.98 -3.30
CA LEU A 563 -17.22 15.91 -2.71
C LEU A 563 -16.83 14.43 -2.57
N VAL A 564 -15.83 14.00 -3.34
CA VAL A 564 -15.44 12.59 -3.50
C VAL A 564 -14.67 12.09 -2.29
N VAL A 565 -14.86 10.82 -1.95
CA VAL A 565 -14.16 10.09 -0.88
C VAL A 565 -13.53 8.82 -1.44
N CYS A 566 -12.32 8.51 -1.00
CA CYS A 566 -11.56 7.33 -1.41
C CYS A 566 -11.55 6.27 -0.29
N ASN A 567 -12.20 5.14 -0.52
CA ASN A 567 -12.23 3.99 0.39
C ASN A 567 -11.40 2.86 -0.23
N LEU A 568 -10.17 2.67 0.24
CA LEU A 568 -9.16 1.87 -0.43
C LEU A 568 -8.76 0.61 0.34
N ALA A 569 -8.50 -0.45 -0.42
CA ALA A 569 -7.80 -1.66 0.02
C ALA A 569 -6.96 -2.21 -1.15
N SER A 570 -6.01 -3.07 -0.85
CA SER A 570 -5.15 -3.67 -1.87
C SER A 570 -4.96 -5.17 -1.64
N LEU A 571 -5.18 -5.95 -2.69
CA LEU A 571 -4.79 -7.37 -2.75
C LEU A 571 -3.27 -7.46 -2.81
N VAL A 572 -2.67 -8.33 -2.01
CA VAL A 572 -1.22 -8.57 -2.02
C VAL A 572 -0.92 -9.69 -3.02
N LEU A 573 -0.73 -9.33 -4.29
CA LEU A 573 -0.64 -10.28 -5.41
C LEU A 573 0.49 -11.31 -5.28
N GLY A 574 1.57 -10.95 -4.58
CA GLY A 574 2.66 -11.88 -4.32
C GLY A 574 2.28 -12.99 -3.33
N ASN A 575 1.31 -12.76 -2.45
CA ASN A 575 0.94 -13.68 -1.36
C ASN A 575 -0.30 -14.54 -1.67
N ILE A 576 -1.01 -14.26 -2.77
CA ILE A 576 -2.25 -14.95 -3.13
C ILE A 576 -2.12 -15.78 -4.41
N PRO A 577 -2.88 -16.88 -4.53
CA PRO A 577 -2.92 -17.69 -5.74
C PRO A 577 -3.83 -17.05 -6.80
N VAL A 578 -3.30 -16.09 -7.57
CA VAL A 578 -4.07 -15.30 -8.56
C VAL A 578 -4.65 -16.13 -9.72
N GLU A 579 -4.21 -17.37 -9.88
CA GLU A 579 -4.70 -18.33 -10.86
C GLU A 579 -5.89 -19.18 -10.36
N ASP A 580 -6.15 -19.18 -9.05
CA ASP A 580 -7.29 -19.88 -8.46
C ASP A 580 -8.51 -18.97 -8.44
N ASP A 581 -9.40 -19.16 -9.41
CA ASP A 581 -10.58 -18.33 -9.58
C ASP A 581 -11.53 -18.39 -8.38
N SER A 582 -11.71 -19.56 -7.77
CA SER A 582 -12.59 -19.72 -6.60
C SER A 582 -12.06 -18.96 -5.39
N TYR A 583 -10.76 -19.09 -5.13
CA TYR A 583 -10.09 -18.37 -4.05
C TYR A 583 -10.15 -16.86 -4.25
N LEU A 584 -9.85 -16.42 -5.48
CA LEU A 584 -9.83 -15.00 -5.83
C LEU A 584 -11.23 -14.37 -5.69
N HIS A 585 -12.28 -15.07 -6.15
CA HIS A 585 -13.67 -14.63 -6.00
C HIS A 585 -14.08 -14.50 -4.52
N GLU A 586 -13.73 -15.47 -3.68
CA GLU A 586 -14.03 -15.41 -2.24
C GLU A 586 -13.28 -14.25 -1.56
N LEU A 587 -11.99 -14.08 -1.85
CA LEU A 587 -11.17 -13.03 -1.25
C LEU A 587 -11.64 -11.64 -1.71
N VAL A 588 -11.84 -11.44 -3.01
CA VAL A 588 -12.33 -10.17 -3.57
C VAL A 588 -13.71 -9.84 -3.01
N GLY A 589 -14.62 -10.83 -2.93
CA GLY A 589 -15.95 -10.65 -2.32
C GLY A 589 -15.86 -10.19 -0.88
N THR A 590 -14.94 -10.78 -0.10
CA THR A 590 -14.70 -10.40 1.29
C THR A 590 -14.20 -8.95 1.39
N VAL A 591 -13.26 -8.53 0.54
CA VAL A 591 -12.72 -7.16 0.55
C VAL A 591 -13.75 -6.14 0.08
N VAL A 592 -14.53 -6.42 -0.98
CA VAL A 592 -15.60 -5.53 -1.45
C VAL A 592 -16.62 -5.28 -0.36
N ARG A 593 -17.02 -6.32 0.38
CA ARG A 593 -17.90 -6.18 1.55
C ARG A 593 -17.27 -5.34 2.65
N ALA A 594 -16.00 -5.56 2.98
CA ALA A 594 -15.30 -4.76 3.99
C ALA A 594 -15.24 -3.27 3.60
N LEU A 595 -14.97 -2.97 2.32
CA LEU A 595 -14.93 -1.59 1.81
C LEU A 595 -16.33 -0.94 1.77
N ASP A 596 -17.37 -1.70 1.45
CA ASP A 596 -18.75 -1.21 1.54
C ASP A 596 -19.13 -0.86 2.99
N ASN A 597 -18.72 -1.70 3.95
CA ASN A 597 -18.94 -1.43 5.37
C ASN A 597 -18.18 -0.19 5.87
N VAL A 598 -16.95 0.06 5.36
CA VAL A 598 -16.18 1.27 5.67
C VAL A 598 -17.01 2.53 5.40
N ILE A 599 -17.81 2.56 4.33
CA ILE A 599 -18.64 3.73 3.96
C ILE A 599 -19.63 4.09 5.08
N ASP A 600 -20.25 3.11 5.70
CA ASP A 600 -21.23 3.32 6.77
C ASP A 600 -20.57 3.54 8.14
N LEU A 601 -19.42 2.91 8.37
CA LEU A 601 -18.68 2.97 9.64
C LEU A 601 -17.79 4.22 9.79
N ASN A 602 -17.49 4.90 8.69
CA ASN A 602 -16.53 6.01 8.68
C ASN A 602 -17.01 7.23 9.45
N PHE A 603 -16.14 7.81 10.26
CA PHE A 603 -16.32 9.18 10.75
C PHE A 603 -15.96 10.16 9.63
N TYR A 604 -16.89 11.00 9.26
CA TYR A 604 -16.69 12.00 8.22
C TYR A 604 -16.43 13.38 8.82
N PRO A 605 -15.23 13.98 8.59
CA PRO A 605 -14.96 15.35 9.04
C PRO A 605 -15.83 16.39 8.31
N LEU A 606 -16.34 16.03 7.11
CA LEU A 606 -17.16 16.90 6.28
C LEU A 606 -18.51 16.25 5.96
N PRO A 607 -19.64 16.93 6.23
CA PRO A 607 -20.97 16.41 5.90
C PRO A 607 -21.15 16.18 4.39
N TYR A 608 -20.55 17.01 3.55
CA TYR A 608 -20.58 16.87 2.08
C TYR A 608 -20.00 15.51 1.62
N ALA A 609 -18.86 15.13 2.20
CA ALA A 609 -18.22 13.87 1.95
C ALA A 609 -19.11 12.68 2.33
N LYS A 610 -19.78 12.75 3.48
CA LYS A 610 -20.71 11.71 3.94
C LYS A 610 -21.87 11.52 2.96
N ILE A 611 -22.46 12.62 2.49
CA ILE A 611 -23.59 12.58 1.54
C ILE A 611 -23.17 11.93 0.25
N THR A 612 -22.08 12.39 -0.37
CA THR A 612 -21.57 11.86 -1.64
C THR A 612 -21.19 10.38 -1.50
N ASN A 613 -20.43 10.03 -0.46
CA ASN A 613 -19.94 8.66 -0.29
C ASN A 613 -21.10 7.66 -0.08
N ARG A 614 -22.12 8.03 0.67
CA ARG A 614 -23.31 7.17 0.88
C ARG A 614 -24.16 7.01 -0.36
N ARG A 615 -24.26 8.02 -1.21
CA ARG A 615 -25.09 8.00 -2.42
C ARG A 615 -24.43 7.19 -3.55
N TYR A 616 -23.13 7.33 -3.75
CA TYR A 616 -22.37 6.58 -4.77
C TYR A 616 -21.86 5.24 -4.26
N ARG A 617 -21.60 5.13 -2.98
CA ARG A 617 -20.99 3.95 -2.35
C ARG A 617 -19.72 3.49 -3.08
N SER A 618 -18.90 4.45 -3.46
CA SER A 618 -17.67 4.22 -4.22
C SER A 618 -16.60 3.55 -3.37
N ILE A 619 -15.97 2.53 -3.94
CA ILE A 619 -14.81 1.85 -3.36
C ILE A 619 -13.64 1.87 -4.35
N GLY A 620 -12.45 1.56 -3.88
CA GLY A 620 -11.23 1.48 -4.67
C GLY A 620 -10.41 0.27 -4.26
N LEU A 621 -10.74 -0.90 -4.79
CA LEU A 621 -9.91 -2.07 -4.64
C LEU A 621 -8.75 -2.02 -5.62
N GLY A 622 -7.54 -2.03 -5.09
CA GLY A 622 -6.31 -2.06 -5.86
C GLY A 622 -5.45 -3.28 -5.55
N VAL A 623 -4.17 -3.17 -5.88
CA VAL A 623 -3.20 -4.24 -5.68
C VAL A 623 -1.87 -3.69 -5.16
N SER A 624 -1.12 -4.54 -4.46
CA SER A 624 0.31 -4.39 -4.16
C SER A 624 1.02 -5.69 -4.52
N GLY A 625 2.35 -5.70 -4.49
CA GLY A 625 3.10 -6.92 -4.79
C GLY A 625 3.08 -7.32 -6.27
N TYR A 626 2.91 -6.37 -7.17
CA TYR A 626 2.86 -6.65 -8.60
C TYR A 626 4.19 -7.24 -9.12
N HIS A 627 5.32 -6.58 -8.83
CA HIS A 627 6.63 -7.10 -9.22
C HIS A 627 7.00 -8.39 -8.47
N HIS A 628 6.58 -8.51 -7.20
CA HIS A 628 6.72 -9.74 -6.43
C HIS A 628 5.99 -10.92 -7.10
N MET A 629 4.75 -10.70 -7.53
CA MET A 629 3.96 -11.69 -8.26
C MET A 629 4.66 -12.18 -9.53
N LEU A 630 5.20 -11.26 -10.33
CA LEU A 630 5.92 -11.60 -11.57
C LEU A 630 7.21 -12.38 -11.28
N ALA A 631 8.03 -11.90 -10.34
CA ALA A 631 9.30 -12.52 -9.98
C ALA A 631 9.10 -13.94 -9.42
N ARG A 632 8.10 -14.13 -8.57
CA ARG A 632 7.74 -15.45 -8.02
C ARG A 632 7.38 -16.47 -9.09
N ARG A 633 6.79 -16.01 -10.21
CA ARG A 633 6.39 -16.86 -11.35
C ARG A 633 7.43 -16.96 -12.45
N GLY A 634 8.56 -16.28 -12.30
CA GLY A 634 9.60 -16.26 -13.32
C GLY A 634 9.20 -15.52 -14.60
N ILE A 635 8.35 -14.49 -14.47
CA ILE A 635 7.91 -13.66 -15.59
C ILE A 635 8.77 -12.39 -15.65
N SER A 636 9.43 -12.16 -16.77
CA SER A 636 10.22 -10.95 -16.98
C SER A 636 9.34 -9.74 -17.24
N TRP A 637 9.71 -8.57 -16.66
CA TRP A 637 8.97 -7.32 -16.84
C TRP A 637 8.82 -6.91 -18.30
N GLU A 638 9.92 -7.01 -19.05
CA GLU A 638 10.01 -6.67 -20.47
C GLU A 638 9.69 -7.90 -21.34
N SER A 639 8.43 -8.38 -21.31
CA SER A 639 7.99 -9.53 -22.09
C SER A 639 6.51 -9.47 -22.47
N GLU A 640 6.15 -10.08 -23.59
CA GLU A 640 4.74 -10.24 -23.99
C GLU A 640 4.00 -11.19 -23.03
N GLU A 641 4.71 -12.14 -22.40
CA GLU A 641 4.16 -13.01 -21.37
C GLU A 641 3.64 -12.21 -20.18
N HIS A 642 4.39 -11.17 -19.76
CA HIS A 642 3.95 -10.24 -18.70
C HIS A 642 2.62 -9.59 -19.07
N LEU A 643 2.50 -9.03 -20.28
CA LEU A 643 1.27 -8.36 -20.73
C LEU A 643 0.09 -9.32 -20.76
N ALA A 644 0.28 -10.52 -21.33
CA ALA A 644 -0.78 -11.52 -21.42
C ALA A 644 -1.19 -12.06 -20.04
N PHE A 645 -0.25 -12.22 -19.13
CA PHE A 645 -0.51 -12.70 -17.78
C PHE A 645 -1.33 -11.71 -16.97
N VAL A 646 -0.92 -10.42 -16.96
CA VAL A 646 -1.61 -9.41 -16.16
C VAL A 646 -2.96 -9.02 -16.73
N ASP A 647 -3.17 -9.14 -18.04
CA ASP A 647 -4.50 -8.99 -18.66
C ASP A 647 -5.49 -9.95 -18.01
N LYS A 648 -5.13 -11.22 -17.91
CA LYS A 648 -5.96 -12.27 -17.28
C LYS A 648 -6.16 -12.03 -15.78
N VAL A 649 -5.11 -11.65 -15.06
CA VAL A 649 -5.20 -11.42 -13.60
C VAL A 649 -6.17 -10.28 -13.30
N PHE A 650 -6.03 -9.15 -13.99
CA PHE A 650 -6.91 -8.00 -13.75
C PHE A 650 -8.33 -8.20 -14.29
N GLU A 651 -8.50 -8.98 -15.35
CA GLU A 651 -9.82 -9.41 -15.82
C GLU A 651 -10.56 -10.19 -14.75
N ARG A 652 -9.91 -11.18 -14.11
CA ARG A 652 -10.48 -11.98 -13.02
C ARG A 652 -10.84 -11.14 -11.81
N ILE A 653 -9.94 -10.22 -11.40
CA ILE A 653 -10.21 -9.31 -10.27
C ILE A 653 -11.42 -8.44 -10.56
N ASN A 654 -11.53 -7.90 -11.78
CA ASN A 654 -12.67 -7.06 -12.19
C ASN A 654 -13.97 -7.86 -12.22
N HIS A 655 -13.95 -9.06 -12.79
CA HIS A 655 -15.12 -9.95 -12.81
C HIS A 655 -15.61 -10.25 -11.38
N ALA A 656 -14.70 -10.66 -10.51
CA ALA A 656 -15.01 -10.95 -9.11
C ALA A 656 -15.56 -9.73 -8.34
N ALA A 657 -15.00 -8.54 -8.57
CA ALA A 657 -15.46 -7.32 -7.93
C ALA A 657 -16.87 -6.90 -8.38
N ILE A 658 -17.17 -7.00 -9.66
CA ILE A 658 -18.51 -6.71 -10.21
C ILE A 658 -19.52 -7.70 -9.64
N GLU A 659 -19.21 -8.99 -9.66
CA GLU A 659 -20.09 -10.03 -9.11
C GLU A 659 -20.37 -9.80 -7.63
N ALA A 660 -19.33 -9.51 -6.82
CA ALA A 660 -19.47 -9.23 -5.40
C ALA A 660 -20.36 -8.00 -5.12
N SER A 661 -20.19 -6.92 -5.89
CA SER A 661 -21.02 -5.71 -5.76
C SER A 661 -22.47 -5.96 -6.15
N THR A 662 -22.70 -6.81 -7.16
CA THR A 662 -24.04 -7.22 -7.57
C THR A 662 -24.71 -8.08 -6.50
N GLU A 663 -24.01 -8.99 -5.86
CA GLU A 663 -24.53 -9.79 -4.76
C GLU A 663 -24.87 -8.93 -3.54
N LEU A 664 -23.99 -7.97 -3.19
CA LEU A 664 -24.25 -7.00 -2.14
C LEU A 664 -25.48 -6.12 -2.41
N SER A 665 -25.73 -5.75 -3.68
CA SER A 665 -26.91 -4.96 -4.02
C SER A 665 -28.22 -5.69 -3.73
N ARG A 666 -28.25 -6.99 -3.90
CA ARG A 666 -29.42 -7.82 -3.55
C ARG A 666 -29.65 -7.85 -2.03
N GLU A 667 -28.59 -7.84 -1.24
CA GLU A 667 -28.66 -7.88 0.22
C GLU A 667 -28.93 -6.50 0.84
N LYS A 668 -28.21 -5.46 0.35
CA LYS A 668 -28.13 -4.13 0.99
C LYS A 668 -28.71 -2.99 0.14
N GLY A 669 -29.24 -3.29 -1.06
CA GLY A 669 -29.74 -2.31 -2.02
C GLY A 669 -28.67 -1.72 -2.94
N CYS A 670 -29.11 -1.12 -4.05
CA CYS A 670 -28.22 -0.46 -5.02
C CYS A 670 -27.75 0.91 -4.53
N TYR A 671 -26.67 1.43 -5.12
CA TYR A 671 -26.35 2.85 -4.96
C TYR A 671 -27.39 3.73 -5.67
N ASP A 672 -27.54 5.00 -5.22
CA ASP A 672 -28.66 5.88 -5.61
C ASP A 672 -28.77 6.15 -7.13
N PHE A 673 -27.67 6.08 -7.85
CA PHE A 673 -27.58 6.48 -9.27
C PHE A 673 -27.34 5.31 -10.22
N PHE A 674 -27.72 4.11 -9.83
CA PHE A 674 -27.57 2.93 -10.68
C PHE A 674 -28.40 3.02 -11.97
N GLU A 675 -29.60 3.57 -11.89
CA GLU A 675 -30.48 3.73 -13.05
C GLU A 675 -29.87 4.72 -14.09
N GLY A 676 -29.78 4.29 -15.32
CA GLY A 676 -29.16 5.03 -16.42
C GLY A 676 -27.62 4.91 -16.49
N SER A 677 -26.97 4.23 -15.57
CA SER A 677 -25.52 4.01 -15.59
C SER A 677 -25.10 3.04 -16.71
N ASP A 678 -23.79 3.07 -17.05
CA ASP A 678 -23.21 2.10 -17.97
C ASP A 678 -23.28 0.66 -17.41
N TRP A 679 -23.37 0.52 -16.09
CA TRP A 679 -23.61 -0.76 -15.45
C TRP A 679 -24.98 -1.34 -15.82
N GLN A 680 -26.05 -0.55 -15.66
CA GLN A 680 -27.40 -0.97 -15.97
C GLN A 680 -27.62 -1.21 -17.46
N THR A 681 -27.10 -0.31 -18.30
CA THR A 681 -27.31 -0.37 -19.75
C THR A 681 -26.43 -1.41 -20.45
N GLY A 682 -25.48 -2.01 -19.76
CA GLY A 682 -24.48 -2.91 -20.33
C GLY A 682 -23.38 -2.22 -21.11
N ALA A 683 -23.39 -0.88 -21.21
CA ALA A 683 -22.38 -0.12 -21.94
C ALA A 683 -20.97 -0.29 -21.34
N TYR A 684 -20.85 -0.50 -20.04
CA TYR A 684 -19.57 -0.81 -19.38
C TYR A 684 -18.87 -2.01 -20.02
N PHE A 685 -19.60 -3.10 -20.19
CA PHE A 685 -19.08 -4.37 -20.74
C PHE A 685 -18.75 -4.22 -22.23
N LYS A 686 -19.63 -3.57 -22.97
CA LYS A 686 -19.45 -3.33 -24.42
C LYS A 686 -18.23 -2.47 -24.73
N LYS A 687 -18.04 -1.36 -23.99
CA LYS A 687 -16.89 -0.45 -24.15
C LYS A 687 -15.54 -1.16 -23.90
N ARG A 688 -15.53 -2.23 -23.11
CA ARG A 688 -14.34 -3.00 -22.74
C ARG A 688 -14.15 -4.27 -23.57
N GLY A 689 -15.09 -4.58 -24.49
CA GLY A 689 -15.03 -5.79 -25.31
C GLY A 689 -15.21 -7.07 -24.50
N TYR A 690 -16.02 -7.04 -23.45
CA TYR A 690 -16.38 -8.20 -22.64
C TYR A 690 -17.56 -8.93 -23.29
N ASP A 691 -17.26 -9.87 -24.19
CA ASP A 691 -18.23 -10.54 -25.04
C ASP A 691 -18.29 -12.08 -24.88
N THR A 692 -17.51 -12.63 -23.95
CA THR A 692 -17.57 -14.08 -23.64
C THR A 692 -18.89 -14.44 -22.97
N PRO A 693 -19.29 -15.73 -22.97
CA PRO A 693 -20.51 -16.16 -22.29
C PRO A 693 -20.58 -15.75 -20.81
N GLU A 694 -19.48 -15.90 -20.10
CA GLU A 694 -19.36 -15.57 -18.67
C GLU A 694 -19.59 -14.07 -18.43
N TRP A 695 -19.01 -13.21 -19.28
CA TRP A 695 -19.22 -11.77 -19.20
C TRP A 695 -20.64 -11.34 -19.54
N LYS A 696 -21.28 -12.01 -20.51
CA LYS A 696 -22.69 -11.76 -20.85
C LYS A 696 -23.61 -12.14 -19.70
N GLU A 697 -23.39 -13.31 -19.10
CA GLU A 697 -24.16 -13.76 -17.92
C GLU A 697 -24.02 -12.76 -16.76
N LEU A 698 -22.81 -12.28 -16.49
CA LEU A 698 -22.57 -11.26 -15.46
C LEU A 698 -23.26 -9.94 -15.82
N ALA A 699 -23.19 -9.48 -17.07
CA ALA A 699 -23.87 -8.27 -17.51
C ALA A 699 -25.40 -8.36 -17.33
N ASP A 700 -26.01 -9.49 -17.69
CA ASP A 700 -27.44 -9.75 -17.47
C ASP A 700 -27.80 -9.77 -15.96
N LYS A 701 -26.94 -10.38 -15.14
CA LYS A 701 -27.09 -10.39 -13.67
C LYS A 701 -27.02 -8.97 -13.10
N VAL A 702 -26.08 -8.14 -13.55
CA VAL A 702 -25.94 -6.73 -13.15
C VAL A 702 -27.19 -5.93 -13.56
N ALA A 703 -27.65 -6.06 -14.79
CA ALA A 703 -28.85 -5.35 -15.28
C ALA A 703 -30.11 -5.72 -14.48
N ALA A 704 -30.25 -6.99 -14.07
CA ALA A 704 -31.40 -7.49 -13.33
C ALA A 704 -31.37 -7.20 -11.82
N GLN A 705 -30.19 -7.28 -11.18
CA GLN A 705 -30.03 -7.20 -9.73
C GLN A 705 -29.49 -5.85 -9.24
N GLY A 706 -28.77 -5.13 -10.11
CA GLY A 706 -28.13 -3.87 -9.78
C GLY A 706 -26.69 -4.01 -9.26
N MET A 707 -26.12 -2.87 -8.86
CA MET A 707 -24.80 -2.74 -8.27
C MET A 707 -24.91 -2.02 -6.91
N ARG A 708 -24.19 -2.52 -5.92
CA ARG A 708 -24.07 -1.84 -4.62
C ARG A 708 -23.18 -0.60 -4.69
N ASN A 709 -22.12 -0.66 -5.47
CA ASN A 709 -21.05 0.34 -5.53
C ASN A 709 -20.99 0.95 -6.94
N ALA A 710 -20.92 2.28 -7.04
CA ALA A 710 -20.85 3.00 -8.32
C ALA A 710 -19.49 2.85 -9.01
N TYR A 711 -18.41 2.67 -8.23
CA TYR A 711 -17.04 2.46 -8.67
C TYR A 711 -16.38 1.39 -7.82
N LEU A 712 -15.49 0.59 -8.43
CA LEU A 712 -14.95 -0.62 -7.81
C LEU A 712 -13.43 -0.64 -7.67
N LEU A 713 -12.69 -0.46 -8.78
CA LEU A 713 -11.24 -0.67 -8.83
C LEU A 713 -10.48 0.63 -8.98
N ALA A 714 -9.48 0.80 -8.12
CA ALA A 714 -8.50 1.88 -8.16
C ALA A 714 -7.18 1.40 -7.56
N VAL A 715 -6.06 1.67 -8.22
CA VAL A 715 -4.77 1.14 -7.75
C VAL A 715 -3.90 2.24 -7.16
N ALA A 716 -3.85 2.27 -5.83
CA ALA A 716 -3.04 3.20 -5.04
C ALA A 716 -1.54 2.81 -5.02
N PRO A 717 -0.63 3.73 -4.65
CA PRO A 717 0.81 3.46 -4.61
C PRO A 717 1.24 2.44 -3.56
N THR A 718 0.53 2.34 -2.44
CA THR A 718 0.75 1.41 -1.32
C THR A 718 2.17 1.42 -0.71
N SER A 719 2.89 2.52 -0.74
CA SER A 719 4.30 2.59 -0.31
C SER A 719 4.54 2.13 1.15
N SER A 720 3.63 2.45 2.08
CA SER A 720 3.73 2.01 3.48
C SER A 720 3.10 0.63 3.72
N THR A 721 1.93 0.37 3.16
CA THR A 721 1.20 -0.88 3.39
C THR A 721 1.86 -2.08 2.71
N SER A 722 2.60 -1.87 1.62
CA SER A 722 3.44 -2.92 1.02
C SER A 722 4.61 -3.32 1.90
N ILE A 723 5.23 -2.36 2.63
CA ILE A 723 6.28 -2.67 3.62
C ILE A 723 5.70 -3.52 4.74
N LEU A 724 4.53 -3.14 5.23
CA LEU A 724 3.81 -3.89 6.27
C LEU A 724 3.57 -5.36 5.84
N ALA A 725 3.17 -5.57 4.60
CA ALA A 725 2.90 -6.90 4.04
C ALA A 725 4.14 -7.63 3.50
N GLY A 726 5.34 -7.05 3.61
CA GLY A 726 6.58 -7.65 3.11
C GLY A 726 6.59 -7.89 1.60
N THR A 727 6.02 -6.94 0.82
CA THR A 727 5.87 -7.08 -0.63
C THR A 727 6.31 -5.81 -1.38
N THR A 728 6.25 -5.82 -2.72
CA THR A 728 6.57 -4.66 -3.55
C THR A 728 5.41 -3.64 -3.58
N ALA A 729 5.74 -2.36 -3.72
CA ALA A 729 4.75 -1.28 -3.71
C ALA A 729 3.91 -1.27 -4.98
N GLY A 730 2.60 -1.23 -4.84
CA GLY A 730 1.61 -1.06 -5.91
C GLY A 730 1.92 -1.85 -7.17
N LEU A 731 2.03 -1.11 -8.26
CA LEU A 731 2.34 -1.60 -9.62
C LEU A 731 3.79 -1.35 -10.02
N ASP A 732 4.61 -0.77 -9.14
CA ASP A 732 5.95 -0.33 -9.48
C ASP A 732 6.97 -1.47 -9.50
N PRO A 733 7.97 -1.40 -10.38
CA PRO A 733 9.16 -2.23 -10.28
C PRO A 733 10.03 -1.76 -9.10
N ILE A 734 10.82 -2.67 -8.55
CA ILE A 734 11.73 -2.35 -7.45
C ILE A 734 12.87 -1.42 -7.91
N MET A 735 13.35 -0.57 -6.99
CA MET A 735 14.52 0.28 -7.21
C MET A 735 15.85 -0.48 -7.04
N LYS A 736 15.90 -1.35 -6.04
CA LYS A 736 17.07 -2.19 -5.73
C LYS A 736 16.61 -3.52 -5.14
N ARG A 737 17.36 -4.59 -5.39
CA ARG A 737 17.11 -5.92 -4.79
C ARG A 737 17.37 -5.95 -3.30
N PHE A 738 18.36 -5.19 -2.87
CA PHE A 738 18.75 -5.03 -1.47
C PHE A 738 19.35 -3.64 -1.25
N PHE A 739 19.00 -2.99 -0.13
CA PHE A 739 19.67 -1.79 0.39
C PHE A 739 19.36 -1.63 1.87
N LEU A 740 20.21 -0.88 2.55
CA LEU A 740 19.98 -0.45 3.92
C LEU A 740 19.46 0.99 3.90
N GLU A 741 18.26 1.18 4.42
CA GLU A 741 17.61 2.48 4.56
C GLU A 741 17.93 3.04 5.96
N GLU A 742 18.52 4.22 6.04
CA GLU A 742 18.69 4.93 7.32
C GLU A 742 17.46 5.79 7.58
N LYS A 743 16.74 5.49 8.64
CA LYS A 743 15.55 6.25 9.06
C LYS A 743 15.57 6.54 10.54
N LYS A 744 15.62 7.84 10.91
CA LYS A 744 15.64 8.30 12.31
C LYS A 744 16.68 7.57 13.18
N GLY A 745 17.89 7.35 12.63
CA GLY A 745 19.00 6.70 13.33
C GLY A 745 18.91 5.17 13.44
N SER A 746 17.93 4.54 12.76
CA SER A 746 17.82 3.09 12.64
C SER A 746 18.11 2.64 11.21
N MET A 747 18.90 1.56 11.06
CA MET A 747 19.14 0.92 9.76
C MET A 747 18.07 -0.12 9.52
N LEU A 748 17.31 0.05 8.43
CA LEU A 748 16.25 -0.86 8.00
C LEU A 748 16.69 -1.62 6.75
N PRO A 749 16.83 -2.95 6.79
CA PRO A 749 17.09 -3.73 5.59
C PRO A 749 15.83 -3.73 4.71
N ARG A 750 16.04 -3.45 3.42
CA ARG A 750 15.01 -3.50 2.40
C ARG A 750 15.42 -4.56 1.40
N VAL A 751 14.72 -5.66 1.41
CA VAL A 751 15.00 -6.82 0.55
C VAL A 751 13.83 -7.02 -0.41
N ALA A 752 14.12 -7.33 -1.67
CA ALA A 752 13.07 -7.76 -2.60
C ALA A 752 12.40 -9.05 -2.06
N PRO A 753 11.07 -9.12 -2.07
CA PRO A 753 10.36 -10.25 -1.49
C PRO A 753 10.80 -11.60 -2.09
N GLU A 754 10.98 -12.61 -1.25
CA GLU A 754 11.44 -13.95 -1.67
C GLU A 754 12.74 -13.94 -2.52
N LEU A 755 13.64 -12.97 -2.27
CA LEU A 755 14.89 -12.86 -2.99
C LEU A 755 15.71 -14.16 -2.86
N SER A 756 16.04 -14.75 -3.98
CA SER A 756 16.74 -16.02 -4.10
C SER A 756 17.38 -16.14 -5.48
N ILE A 757 18.21 -17.16 -5.72
CA ILE A 757 18.79 -17.42 -7.03
C ILE A 757 17.71 -17.60 -8.12
N LYS A 758 16.50 -18.05 -7.75
CA LYS A 758 15.38 -18.26 -8.67
C LYS A 758 14.69 -16.97 -9.07
N THR A 759 14.59 -16.00 -8.17
CA THR A 759 13.85 -14.73 -8.36
C THR A 759 14.77 -13.57 -8.73
N TYR A 760 16.06 -13.67 -8.43
CA TYR A 760 17.05 -12.60 -8.58
C TYR A 760 17.00 -11.91 -9.95
N TRP A 761 16.94 -12.67 -11.04
CA TRP A 761 17.00 -12.15 -12.41
C TRP A 761 15.72 -11.46 -12.87
N TYR A 762 14.58 -11.79 -12.22
CA TYR A 762 13.29 -11.18 -12.53
C TYR A 762 13.08 -9.85 -11.82
N TYR A 763 13.84 -9.57 -10.76
CA TYR A 763 13.85 -8.29 -10.06
C TYR A 763 14.80 -7.29 -10.74
N LYS A 764 14.37 -6.79 -11.90
CA LYS A 764 15.12 -5.75 -12.62
C LYS A 764 14.89 -4.38 -11.98
N ASN A 765 15.95 -3.57 -11.84
CA ASN A 765 15.85 -2.21 -11.32
C ASN A 765 14.95 -1.34 -12.21
N ALA A 766 14.07 -0.56 -11.59
CA ALA A 766 13.10 0.30 -12.26
C ALA A 766 13.71 1.22 -13.32
N HIS A 767 14.86 1.85 -13.04
CA HIS A 767 15.54 2.74 -13.98
C HIS A 767 16.27 2.01 -15.14
N LEU A 768 16.43 0.70 -15.06
CA LEU A 768 17.01 -0.13 -16.13
C LEU A 768 15.95 -0.76 -17.03
N ILE A 769 14.67 -0.66 -16.66
CA ILE A 769 13.54 -1.14 -17.45
C ILE A 769 13.23 -0.12 -18.56
N ASP A 770 13.02 -0.60 -19.77
CA ASP A 770 12.41 0.21 -20.83
C ASP A 770 10.97 0.58 -20.45
N GLN A 771 10.75 1.86 -20.16
CA GLN A 771 9.48 2.36 -19.65
C GLN A 771 8.29 2.15 -20.59
N ARG A 772 8.55 1.92 -21.88
CA ARG A 772 7.48 1.55 -22.83
C ARG A 772 6.75 0.27 -22.40
N TRP A 773 7.45 -0.69 -21.79
CA TRP A 773 6.82 -1.89 -21.23
C TRP A 773 5.93 -1.58 -20.04
N SER A 774 6.36 -0.70 -19.15
CA SER A 774 5.55 -0.25 -18.02
C SER A 774 4.27 0.45 -18.48
N VAL A 775 4.37 1.32 -19.50
CA VAL A 775 3.22 2.02 -20.07
C VAL A 775 2.28 1.05 -20.79
N ARG A 776 2.79 0.11 -21.58
CA ARG A 776 1.99 -0.94 -22.23
C ARG A 776 1.23 -1.79 -21.21
N ALA A 777 1.91 -2.24 -20.17
CA ALA A 777 1.29 -2.99 -19.08
C ALA A 777 0.21 -2.18 -18.37
N CYS A 778 0.43 -0.86 -18.18
CA CYS A 778 -0.57 0.05 -17.62
C CYS A 778 -1.82 0.12 -18.51
N GLY A 779 -1.64 0.24 -19.84
CA GLY A 779 -2.74 0.24 -20.82
C GLY A 779 -3.56 -1.06 -20.76
N VAL A 780 -2.88 -2.21 -20.70
CA VAL A 780 -3.52 -3.53 -20.60
C VAL A 780 -4.38 -3.61 -19.32
N ARG A 781 -3.84 -3.24 -18.17
CA ARG A 781 -4.56 -3.24 -16.90
C ARG A 781 -5.71 -2.24 -16.87
N GLN A 782 -5.54 -1.05 -17.49
CA GLN A 782 -6.55 0.02 -17.48
C GLN A 782 -7.88 -0.40 -18.09
N ARG A 783 -7.89 -1.34 -19.02
CA ARG A 783 -9.12 -1.93 -19.58
C ARG A 783 -10.03 -2.50 -18.48
N HIS A 784 -9.41 -3.08 -17.43
CA HIS A 784 -10.12 -3.78 -16.36
C HIS A 784 -10.39 -2.90 -15.13
N ILE A 785 -9.82 -1.69 -15.07
CA ILE A 785 -9.92 -0.77 -13.94
C ILE A 785 -10.86 0.37 -14.32
N ASP A 786 -11.98 0.47 -13.63
CA ASP A 786 -12.98 1.50 -13.89
C ASP A 786 -12.53 2.91 -13.48
N GLN A 787 -11.74 3.05 -12.43
CA GLN A 787 -11.08 4.30 -12.04
C GLN A 787 -9.68 4.41 -12.67
N ALA A 788 -8.63 4.67 -11.91
CA ALA A 788 -7.29 4.87 -12.44
C ALA A 788 -6.20 4.12 -11.67
N GLN A 789 -4.95 4.33 -12.07
CA GLN A 789 -3.76 3.68 -11.52
C GLN A 789 -2.70 4.72 -11.18
N SER A 790 -2.10 4.63 -10.00
CA SER A 790 -0.91 5.42 -9.64
C SER A 790 0.33 4.80 -10.28
N VAL A 791 0.68 5.23 -11.48
CA VAL A 791 1.80 4.69 -12.25
C VAL A 791 2.93 5.71 -12.33
N ASN A 792 4.11 5.30 -11.87
CA ASN A 792 5.34 6.09 -11.97
C ASN A 792 6.10 5.76 -13.26
N LEU A 793 6.77 6.76 -13.81
CA LEU A 793 7.76 6.60 -14.88
C LEU A 793 9.17 6.78 -14.29
N TYR A 794 10.07 5.87 -14.62
CA TYR A 794 11.45 5.87 -14.13
C TYR A 794 12.40 6.21 -15.27
N ILE A 795 12.98 7.40 -15.24
CA ILE A 795 13.88 7.89 -16.29
C ILE A 795 15.31 8.05 -15.75
N THR A 796 16.28 7.90 -16.64
CA THR A 796 17.69 8.20 -16.39
C THR A 796 18.07 9.49 -17.11
N ASN A 797 19.29 9.98 -16.84
CA ASN A 797 19.82 11.19 -17.52
C ASN A 797 20.01 10.98 -19.03
N ASP A 798 19.97 9.74 -19.52
CA ASP A 798 20.10 9.41 -20.94
C ASP A 798 18.79 9.62 -21.72
N TYR A 799 17.66 9.78 -21.03
CA TYR A 799 16.39 10.09 -21.69
C TYR A 799 16.38 11.50 -22.25
N THR A 800 16.15 11.60 -23.54
CA THR A 800 15.88 12.88 -24.20
C THR A 800 14.46 13.35 -23.93
N MET A 801 14.21 14.65 -24.01
CA MET A 801 12.87 15.23 -23.91
C MET A 801 11.86 14.58 -24.87
N ARG A 802 12.34 14.22 -26.06
CA ARG A 802 11.51 13.50 -27.06
C ARG A 802 11.12 12.12 -26.58
N GLN A 803 12.04 11.35 -25.99
CA GLN A 803 11.72 10.03 -25.47
C GLN A 803 10.73 10.10 -24.30
N VAL A 804 10.84 11.10 -23.43
CA VAL A 804 9.86 11.28 -22.35
C VAL A 804 8.51 11.66 -22.92
N LEU A 805 8.43 12.55 -23.89
CA LEU A 805 7.17 12.87 -24.58
C LEU A 805 6.52 11.63 -25.22
N GLU A 806 7.32 10.78 -25.87
CA GLU A 806 6.82 9.53 -26.47
C GLU A 806 6.20 8.58 -25.43
N LEU A 807 6.65 8.59 -24.17
CA LEU A 807 6.02 7.82 -23.10
C LEU A 807 4.62 8.36 -22.77
N TYR A 808 4.45 9.68 -22.72
CA TYR A 808 3.13 10.30 -22.52
C TYR A 808 2.17 10.03 -23.69
N LEU A 809 2.67 10.14 -24.92
CA LEU A 809 1.88 9.83 -26.13
C LEU A 809 1.49 8.34 -26.16
N LEU A 810 2.41 7.45 -25.85
CA LEU A 810 2.12 6.02 -25.75
C LEU A 810 1.08 5.74 -24.66
N ALA A 811 1.18 6.37 -23.51
CA ALA A 811 0.20 6.24 -22.42
C ALA A 811 -1.19 6.70 -22.88
N TRP A 812 -1.29 7.85 -23.50
CA TRP A 812 -2.56 8.37 -24.06
C TRP A 812 -3.15 7.41 -25.10
N ARG A 813 -2.35 6.95 -26.09
CA ARG A 813 -2.80 5.98 -27.12
C ARG A 813 -3.25 4.66 -26.54
N SER A 814 -2.62 4.23 -25.45
CA SER A 814 -2.93 2.97 -24.76
C SER A 814 -4.13 3.08 -23.82
N GLY A 815 -4.80 4.23 -23.75
CA GLY A 815 -5.95 4.47 -22.89
C GLY A 815 -5.61 4.60 -21.40
N VAL A 816 -4.37 4.92 -21.06
CA VAL A 816 -3.93 5.19 -19.70
C VAL A 816 -4.57 6.49 -19.21
N LYS A 817 -5.24 6.45 -18.08
CA LYS A 817 -5.99 7.58 -17.53
C LYS A 817 -5.08 8.59 -16.83
N THR A 818 -4.07 8.12 -16.10
CA THR A 818 -3.22 8.96 -15.25
C THR A 818 -1.76 8.50 -15.28
N ILE A 819 -0.84 9.49 -15.15
CA ILE A 819 0.58 9.26 -14.84
C ILE A 819 0.87 10.03 -13.55
N TYR A 820 1.48 9.34 -12.59
CA TYR A 820 1.82 9.89 -11.29
C TYR A 820 3.19 10.60 -11.34
N TYR A 821 4.20 10.16 -10.62
CA TYR A 821 5.52 10.80 -10.66
C TYR A 821 6.35 10.36 -11.87
N VAL A 822 7.15 11.31 -12.36
CA VAL A 822 8.34 11.00 -13.17
C VAL A 822 9.55 10.99 -12.25
N ARG A 823 10.09 9.80 -11.99
CA ARG A 823 11.22 9.60 -11.09
C ARG A 823 12.52 9.62 -11.87
N SER A 824 13.28 10.71 -11.72
CA SER A 824 14.59 10.88 -12.34
C SER A 824 15.71 10.36 -11.42
N ARG A 825 16.74 9.73 -11.99
CA ARG A 825 17.90 9.25 -11.23
C ARG A 825 18.78 10.37 -10.65
N SER A 826 18.64 11.59 -11.15
CA SER A 826 19.44 12.75 -10.72
C SER A 826 18.84 13.49 -9.51
N LEU A 827 17.62 13.17 -9.10
CA LEU A 827 16.92 13.78 -7.98
C LEU A 827 16.37 12.67 -7.09
N GLU A 828 16.74 12.67 -5.82
CA GLU A 828 15.95 12.05 -4.79
C GLU A 828 14.64 12.88 -4.71
N VAL A 829 13.61 12.45 -5.42
CA VAL A 829 12.29 13.03 -5.29
C VAL A 829 11.84 12.73 -3.87
N GLU A 830 11.67 13.76 -3.04
CA GLU A 830 11.05 13.60 -1.74
C GLU A 830 9.67 12.99 -1.96
N GLU A 831 9.51 11.74 -1.55
CA GLU A 831 8.22 11.10 -1.57
C GLU A 831 7.29 11.85 -0.62
N CYS A 832 6.12 12.21 -1.09
CA CYS A 832 5.05 12.65 -0.21
C CYS A 832 4.76 11.54 0.79
N GLU A 833 5.14 11.72 2.07
CA GLU A 833 4.88 10.72 3.12
C GLU A 833 3.39 10.38 3.26
N SER A 834 2.50 11.30 2.85
CA SER A 834 1.05 11.04 2.82
C SER A 834 0.62 10.20 1.61
N CYS A 835 1.37 10.24 0.49
CA CYS A 835 1.16 9.36 -0.66
C CYS A 835 1.70 7.96 -0.41
N ALA A 836 2.61 7.83 0.56
CA ALA A 836 3.19 6.55 0.99
C ALA A 836 2.23 5.74 1.88
N SER A 837 0.99 6.16 2.03
CA SER A 837 0.01 5.48 2.87
C SER A 837 -0.98 4.64 2.10
#